data_402ae3e906d280f76140fe6903d71dd7
#
_entry.id   402ae3e906d280f76140fe6903d71dd7
#
_cell.length_a   1.000
_cell.length_b   1.000
_cell.length_c   1.000
_cell.angle_alpha   90.00
_cell.angle_beta   90.00
_cell.angle_gamma   90.00
#
_symmetry.space_group_name_H-M   'P 1'
#
loop_
_entity.id
_entity.type
_entity.pdbx_description
1 polymer ?
#
loop_
_entity_poly.entity_id
_entity_poly.type
_entity_poly.pdbx_seq_one_letter_code
_entity_poly.pdbx_strand_id
1 'polypeptide(L)'
;MESALTAALPTVEATAGTTAPIVAAYFPEWGIYGRDVQIADVPADQLTHLIYAFARIGPDGRMQLFDSYAATEKRFTESGDAVGGQADSWYYPPEDERASQSVWGNFNQIAELKQLHPHLRTSIAIGGWTLSGNFSTTLDSAAERELFTDSVVDFLTTYTMFDGVDFDWEYPGGGGLDGNSVSGADGANYVATLQLLRQKLDAFGEQQGRRYEISVASAAGVDKIPNFHLSEMKDSVDFFNLMAYDFHGTWETSTGHQAPMFGDAIGYDIATAVDRYLQAGVDPSQIVLGAPAYTRAWSGVQASPDASGNEDFGYSDPAGGAAPGTFEAGVYDYKDLLAQFRAGGWKLIWDDNAQAAYLWNPTEQIFSSFETPATIALKSAWAHEKGLGGMMFWDLSNDATGDSESLIKAASDFWLNGRSFADIASVSGLTFDAVVGGNGQFDLMDVLQNPSNADSSLTPLQPLPQPIPSPSPVTDPVAGPSGEPVITPAPVVIPDSTSPAPVLSTGSGITVQMQLSSQWNGAFEGQLVLTNQTNQPLTSWRTSFTSRYELRGVSDFSLQQERQADGTWLVTISPPSWGGQLQAGTPVRSYVQGLIPNGGQLTSLDPSLVLITPGTTTTSNSAPEPSAPTPQPESVDPLIGGDSSVVPPISRDVLVAASETRLLAMADQAEQFRLGYAWGRQLRIDNFDPIHDRLDLRGFWAEGQQAQVVGTADGVRVELPFNQQSILLPGLSLQQWNSQALALWAG
;
A
#
# COMPACT_ATOMS: atom_id res chain seq x y z
N MET A 1 11.02 -57.34 19.96
CA MET A 1 10.52 -56.41 20.97
C MET A 1 10.11 -55.13 20.21
N GLU A 2 9.02 -55.33 19.48
CA GLU A 2 8.24 -54.24 18.89
C GLU A 2 7.00 -54.13 19.75
N SER A 3 6.73 -53.01 20.31
CA SER A 3 5.39 -52.51 20.61
C SER A 3 5.51 -51.29 21.56
N ALA A 4 4.91 -50.31 21.14
CA ALA A 4 4.45 -49.10 21.84
C ALA A 4 5.04 -47.81 21.30
N LEU A 5 4.26 -47.23 20.40
CA LEU A 5 3.93 -45.78 20.38
C LEU A 5 2.94 -45.53 19.23
N THR A 6 1.72 -46.06 19.39
CA THR A 6 0.53 -45.54 18.72
C THR A 6 -0.33 -44.90 19.81
N ALA A 7 0.05 -43.71 20.22
CA ALA A 7 -0.92 -42.84 20.87
C ALA A 7 -1.71 -42.14 19.74
N ALA A 8 -2.96 -42.61 19.55
CA ALA A 8 -3.91 -41.93 18.72
C ALA A 8 -4.15 -40.54 19.28
N LEU A 9 -3.85 -39.52 18.48
CA LEU A 9 -4.29 -38.13 18.75
C LEU A 9 -5.83 -38.13 18.81
N PRO A 10 -6.45 -37.41 19.73
CA PRO A 10 -7.89 -37.36 19.83
C PRO A 10 -8.46 -36.80 18.53
N THR A 11 -9.39 -37.56 17.95
CA THR A 11 -10.32 -37.04 16.94
C THR A 11 -11.07 -35.87 17.58
N VAL A 12 -10.89 -34.67 17.07
CA VAL A 12 -11.63 -33.49 17.50
C VAL A 12 -13.09 -33.71 17.11
N GLU A 13 -13.93 -34.13 18.08
CA GLU A 13 -15.36 -33.99 17.94
C GLU A 13 -15.67 -32.49 17.89
N ALA A 14 -16.33 -32.04 16.84
CA ALA A 14 -16.79 -30.67 16.67
C ALA A 14 -17.66 -30.28 17.89
N THR A 15 -17.11 -29.49 18.78
CA THR A 15 -17.87 -28.86 19.84
C THR A 15 -18.75 -27.78 19.20
N ALA A 16 -20.04 -27.87 19.45
CA ALA A 16 -21.03 -26.89 18.97
C ALA A 16 -20.65 -25.50 19.43
N GLY A 17 -20.21 -24.65 18.45
CA GLY A 17 -19.83 -23.25 18.70
C GLY A 17 -18.65 -22.72 17.87
N THR A 18 -17.93 -23.56 17.13
CA THR A 18 -16.85 -23.09 16.26
C THR A 18 -17.41 -22.57 14.94
N THR A 19 -17.23 -21.29 14.67
CA THR A 19 -17.39 -20.73 13.32
C THR A 19 -16.47 -21.49 12.36
N ALA A 20 -16.92 -21.74 11.12
CA ALA A 20 -16.08 -22.40 10.13
C ALA A 20 -14.80 -21.58 9.91
N PRO A 21 -13.63 -22.22 9.73
CA PRO A 21 -12.38 -21.51 9.55
C PRO A 21 -12.39 -20.67 8.27
N ILE A 22 -11.69 -19.55 8.30
CA ILE A 22 -11.56 -18.63 7.18
C ILE A 22 -10.18 -18.81 6.53
N VAL A 23 -10.18 -19.04 5.22
CA VAL A 23 -9.00 -18.88 4.37
C VAL A 23 -9.38 -17.84 3.32
N ALA A 24 -8.86 -16.64 3.47
CA ALA A 24 -9.19 -15.48 2.65
C ALA A 24 -8.00 -15.06 1.79
N ALA A 25 -8.26 -14.56 0.59
CA ALA A 25 -7.24 -13.91 -0.22
C ALA A 25 -7.81 -12.67 -0.92
N TYR A 26 -6.98 -11.63 -0.98
CA TYR A 26 -7.29 -10.45 -1.77
C TYR A 26 -6.95 -10.68 -3.23
N PHE A 27 -7.86 -10.29 -4.11
CA PHE A 27 -7.66 -10.23 -5.55
C PHE A 27 -7.55 -8.75 -5.98
N PRO A 28 -6.34 -8.27 -6.29
CA PRO A 28 -6.17 -6.90 -6.78
C PRO A 28 -6.70 -6.78 -8.21
N GLU A 29 -7.58 -5.80 -8.48
CA GLU A 29 -8.18 -5.61 -9.81
C GLU A 29 -7.14 -5.36 -10.91
N TRP A 30 -5.97 -4.79 -10.56
CA TRP A 30 -4.87 -4.57 -11.47
C TRP A 30 -4.04 -5.84 -11.76
N GLY A 31 -4.29 -6.94 -11.07
CA GLY A 31 -3.64 -8.24 -11.31
C GLY A 31 -3.84 -8.75 -12.74
N ILE A 32 -4.98 -8.38 -13.35
CA ILE A 32 -5.33 -8.75 -14.73
C ILE A 32 -4.48 -8.07 -15.81
N TYR A 33 -3.62 -7.14 -15.45
CA TYR A 33 -2.75 -6.41 -16.37
C TYR A 33 -1.32 -7.02 -16.40
N GLY A 34 -0.35 -6.37 -15.79
CA GLY A 34 1.05 -6.77 -15.85
C GLY A 34 1.38 -8.11 -15.19
N ARG A 35 0.58 -8.56 -14.22
CA ARG A 35 0.75 -9.87 -13.57
C ARG A 35 0.05 -11.00 -14.33
N ASP A 36 -0.90 -10.65 -15.20
CA ASP A 36 -1.66 -11.61 -16.03
C ASP A 36 -2.36 -12.70 -15.21
N VAL A 37 -2.93 -12.30 -14.07
CA VAL A 37 -3.70 -13.18 -13.18
C VAL A 37 -5.16 -12.81 -13.27
N GLN A 38 -5.99 -13.74 -13.70
CA GLN A 38 -7.40 -13.55 -13.97
C GLN A 38 -8.26 -14.18 -12.83
N ILE A 39 -9.54 -13.83 -12.76
CA ILE A 39 -10.48 -14.51 -11.83
C ILE A 39 -10.53 -16.03 -12.11
N ALA A 40 -10.26 -16.45 -13.32
CA ALA A 40 -10.16 -17.85 -13.72
C ALA A 40 -9.00 -18.60 -13.02
N ASP A 41 -7.96 -17.89 -12.59
CA ASP A 41 -6.78 -18.45 -11.92
C ASP A 41 -6.96 -18.57 -10.39
N VAL A 42 -8.08 -18.06 -9.87
CA VAL A 42 -8.37 -18.12 -8.43
C VAL A 42 -8.53 -19.57 -7.97
N PRO A 43 -7.74 -20.02 -6.98
CA PRO A 43 -7.83 -21.39 -6.47
C PRO A 43 -9.05 -21.54 -5.51
N ALA A 44 -10.26 -21.40 -6.05
CA ALA A 44 -11.50 -21.30 -5.29
C ALA A 44 -11.74 -22.47 -4.33
N ASP A 45 -11.27 -23.68 -4.64
CA ASP A 45 -11.34 -24.84 -3.75
C ASP A 45 -10.39 -24.74 -2.52
N GLN A 46 -9.45 -23.79 -2.55
CA GLN A 46 -8.50 -23.54 -1.46
C GLN A 46 -8.91 -22.33 -0.59
N LEU A 47 -9.99 -21.65 -0.96
CA LEU A 47 -10.45 -20.43 -0.31
C LEU A 47 -11.86 -20.60 0.25
N THR A 48 -12.14 -19.91 1.33
CA THR A 48 -13.50 -19.65 1.81
C THR A 48 -13.99 -18.26 1.42
N HIS A 49 -13.05 -17.29 1.30
CA HIS A 49 -13.34 -15.89 0.99
C HIS A 49 -12.40 -15.36 -0.08
N LEU A 50 -12.98 -14.68 -1.07
CA LEU A 50 -12.28 -13.89 -2.06
C LEU A 50 -12.65 -12.43 -1.85
N ILE A 51 -11.67 -11.58 -1.60
CA ILE A 51 -11.86 -10.15 -1.35
C ILE A 51 -11.33 -9.38 -2.55
N TYR A 52 -12.23 -8.74 -3.30
CA TYR A 52 -11.86 -7.95 -4.47
C TYR A 52 -11.35 -6.57 -4.05
N ALA A 53 -10.18 -6.16 -4.47
CA ALA A 53 -9.53 -4.91 -4.13
C ALA A 53 -9.28 -4.07 -5.39
N PHE A 54 -9.85 -2.84 -5.54
CA PHE A 54 -10.57 -2.08 -4.55
C PHE A 54 -11.76 -1.29 -5.12
N ALA A 55 -12.69 -0.95 -4.25
CA ALA A 55 -13.52 0.22 -4.41
C ALA A 55 -12.93 1.40 -3.64
N ARG A 56 -13.42 2.61 -3.89
CA ARG A 56 -12.98 3.82 -3.19
C ARG A 56 -14.15 4.61 -2.63
N ILE A 57 -13.86 5.55 -1.76
CA ILE A 57 -14.76 6.65 -1.43
C ILE A 57 -14.52 7.78 -2.43
N GLY A 58 -15.53 8.11 -3.22
CA GLY A 58 -15.46 9.21 -4.17
C GLY A 58 -15.48 10.59 -3.50
N PRO A 59 -15.18 11.65 -4.24
CA PRO A 59 -15.21 13.02 -3.73
C PRO A 59 -16.61 13.50 -3.32
N ASP A 60 -17.64 12.78 -3.70
CA ASP A 60 -19.05 13.01 -3.33
C ASP A 60 -19.46 12.25 -2.06
N GLY A 61 -18.53 11.58 -1.39
CA GLY A 61 -18.75 10.81 -0.18
C GLY A 61 -19.43 9.46 -0.39
N ARG A 62 -19.52 8.97 -1.63
CA ARG A 62 -20.14 7.69 -1.98
C ARG A 62 -19.11 6.64 -2.33
N MET A 63 -19.47 5.38 -2.13
CA MET A 63 -18.71 4.25 -2.65
C MET A 63 -18.74 4.24 -4.17
N GLN A 64 -17.59 4.08 -4.80
CA GLN A 64 -17.39 4.06 -6.25
C GLN A 64 -16.39 2.96 -6.64
N LEU A 65 -16.54 2.43 -7.86
CA LEU A 65 -15.50 1.62 -8.48
C LEU A 65 -14.21 2.45 -8.65
N PHE A 66 -13.06 1.82 -8.50
CA PHE A 66 -11.80 2.48 -8.79
C PHE A 66 -11.40 2.25 -10.26
N ASP A 67 -11.35 1.01 -10.71
CA ASP A 67 -11.16 0.65 -12.11
C ASP A 67 -12.45 0.03 -12.68
N SER A 68 -13.30 0.87 -13.29
CA SER A 68 -14.58 0.41 -13.86
C SER A 68 -14.38 -0.55 -15.02
N TYR A 69 -13.29 -0.37 -15.79
CA TYR A 69 -12.99 -1.25 -16.90
C TYR A 69 -12.66 -2.67 -16.44
N ALA A 70 -11.74 -2.82 -15.48
CA ALA A 70 -11.42 -4.12 -14.91
C ALA A 70 -12.64 -4.75 -14.22
N ALA A 71 -13.35 -3.94 -13.44
CA ALA A 71 -14.48 -4.42 -12.64
C ALA A 71 -15.68 -4.89 -13.48
N THR A 72 -16.11 -4.10 -14.49
CA THR A 72 -17.42 -4.27 -15.12
C THR A 72 -17.45 -4.25 -16.65
N GLU A 73 -16.33 -3.93 -17.34
CA GLU A 73 -16.36 -3.66 -18.77
C GLU A 73 -15.46 -4.59 -19.60
N LYS A 74 -14.29 -4.99 -19.07
CA LYS A 74 -13.34 -5.88 -19.75
C LYS A 74 -14.05 -7.17 -20.17
N ARG A 75 -13.82 -7.61 -21.41
CA ARG A 75 -14.29 -8.90 -21.90
C ARG A 75 -13.17 -9.92 -21.92
N PHE A 76 -13.41 -11.06 -21.34
CA PHE A 76 -12.50 -12.20 -21.31
C PHE A 76 -12.82 -13.09 -22.52
N THR A 77 -12.25 -12.74 -23.67
CA THR A 77 -12.59 -13.39 -24.95
C THR A 77 -11.78 -14.67 -25.22
N GLU A 78 -10.77 -14.93 -24.41
CA GLU A 78 -9.99 -16.15 -24.47
C GLU A 78 -10.46 -17.14 -23.39
N SER A 79 -10.60 -18.41 -23.76
CA SER A 79 -11.14 -19.42 -22.85
C SER A 79 -10.17 -19.73 -21.69
N GLY A 80 -8.88 -19.41 -21.83
CA GLY A 80 -7.89 -19.54 -20.76
C GLY A 80 -8.08 -18.50 -19.66
N ASP A 81 -8.56 -17.32 -20.02
CA ASP A 81 -8.74 -16.18 -19.10
C ASP A 81 -10.13 -16.13 -18.48
N ALA A 82 -11.06 -16.93 -19.00
CA ALA A 82 -12.45 -16.93 -18.58
C ALA A 82 -12.77 -18.11 -17.64
N VAL A 83 -13.54 -17.83 -16.60
CA VAL A 83 -13.98 -18.83 -15.63
C VAL A 83 -14.72 -19.97 -16.32
N GLY A 84 -14.35 -21.23 -15.98
CA GLY A 84 -14.91 -22.42 -16.60
C GLY A 84 -14.69 -22.56 -18.10
N GLY A 85 -13.78 -21.77 -18.66
CA GLY A 85 -13.50 -21.74 -20.10
C GLY A 85 -14.59 -21.09 -20.95
N GLN A 86 -15.52 -20.39 -20.32
CA GLN A 86 -16.66 -19.73 -20.98
C GLN A 86 -16.28 -18.30 -21.41
N ALA A 87 -15.58 -18.21 -22.53
CA ALA A 87 -15.13 -16.92 -23.07
C ALA A 87 -16.30 -15.98 -23.42
N ASP A 88 -16.14 -14.72 -23.11
CA ASP A 88 -17.06 -13.65 -23.47
C ASP A 88 -17.13 -13.48 -25.00
N SER A 89 -18.29 -13.05 -25.51
CA SER A 89 -18.39 -12.67 -26.92
C SER A 89 -17.56 -11.41 -27.19
N TRP A 90 -16.74 -11.44 -28.24
CA TRP A 90 -16.05 -10.25 -28.76
C TRP A 90 -17.02 -9.25 -29.43
N TYR A 91 -18.22 -9.71 -29.76
CA TYR A 91 -19.25 -8.87 -30.40
C TYR A 91 -19.91 -7.95 -29.37
N TYR A 92 -19.84 -6.66 -29.63
CA TYR A 92 -20.62 -5.65 -28.89
C TYR A 92 -21.99 -5.53 -29.54
N PRO A 93 -23.07 -6.01 -28.89
CA PRO A 93 -24.42 -5.80 -29.43
C PRO A 93 -24.75 -4.31 -29.46
N PRO A 94 -25.64 -3.84 -30.36
CA PRO A 94 -26.17 -2.50 -30.31
C PRO A 94 -26.70 -2.10 -28.93
N GLU A 95 -26.72 -0.80 -28.61
CA GLU A 95 -27.10 -0.32 -27.26
C GLU A 95 -28.47 -0.80 -26.81
N ASP A 96 -29.42 -0.95 -27.75
CA ASP A 96 -30.77 -1.46 -27.52
C ASP A 96 -30.81 -2.98 -27.18
N GLU A 97 -29.79 -3.73 -27.52
CA GLU A 97 -29.63 -5.16 -27.20
C GLU A 97 -28.79 -5.40 -25.97
N ARG A 98 -28.00 -4.40 -25.49
CA ARG A 98 -27.13 -4.49 -24.33
C ARG A 98 -27.89 -4.65 -23.01
N ALA A 99 -29.16 -4.35 -22.98
CA ALA A 99 -29.99 -4.40 -21.77
C ALA A 99 -30.21 -5.81 -21.19
N SER A 100 -29.71 -6.87 -21.84
CA SER A 100 -29.86 -8.25 -21.35
C SER A 100 -28.65 -8.77 -20.56
N GLN A 101 -27.49 -8.13 -20.66
CA GLN A 101 -26.31 -8.44 -19.84
C GLN A 101 -25.70 -7.14 -19.34
N SER A 102 -25.89 -6.88 -18.05
CA SER A 102 -25.60 -5.58 -17.45
C SER A 102 -24.19 -5.43 -16.89
N VAL A 103 -23.45 -6.54 -16.72
CA VAL A 103 -22.12 -6.52 -16.09
C VAL A 103 -21.19 -7.51 -16.82
N TRP A 104 -20.00 -7.03 -17.16
CA TRP A 104 -18.86 -7.81 -17.66
C TRP A 104 -17.74 -7.76 -16.65
N GLY A 105 -16.49 -7.87 -17.11
CA GLY A 105 -15.31 -7.70 -16.29
C GLY A 105 -15.15 -8.75 -15.19
N ASN A 106 -14.31 -8.43 -14.23
CA ASN A 106 -14.04 -9.30 -13.08
C ASN A 106 -15.32 -9.64 -12.30
N PHE A 107 -16.29 -8.74 -12.23
CA PHE A 107 -17.54 -8.98 -11.50
C PHE A 107 -18.37 -10.08 -12.13
N ASN A 108 -18.47 -10.10 -13.47
CA ASN A 108 -19.13 -11.21 -14.15
C ASN A 108 -18.37 -12.52 -13.91
N GLN A 109 -17.04 -12.50 -14.01
CA GLN A 109 -16.20 -13.68 -13.76
C GLN A 109 -16.32 -14.17 -12.30
N ILE A 110 -16.45 -13.29 -11.31
CA ILE A 110 -16.74 -13.68 -9.92
C ILE A 110 -18.12 -14.32 -9.81
N ALA A 111 -19.14 -13.78 -10.51
CA ALA A 111 -20.47 -14.39 -10.50
C ALA A 111 -20.46 -15.80 -11.10
N GLU A 112 -19.70 -16.04 -12.16
CA GLU A 112 -19.50 -17.34 -12.77
C GLU A 112 -18.70 -18.29 -11.86
N LEU A 113 -17.63 -17.78 -11.23
CA LEU A 113 -16.83 -18.55 -10.27
C LEU A 113 -17.68 -19.05 -9.10
N LYS A 114 -18.56 -18.21 -8.55
CA LYS A 114 -19.49 -18.61 -7.48
C LYS A 114 -20.51 -19.64 -7.91
N GLN A 115 -20.90 -19.70 -9.18
CA GLN A 115 -21.77 -20.78 -9.67
C GLN A 115 -21.05 -22.12 -9.67
N LEU A 116 -19.75 -22.13 -9.97
CA LEU A 116 -18.93 -23.34 -9.93
C LEU A 116 -18.53 -23.71 -8.49
N HIS A 117 -18.32 -22.70 -7.63
CA HIS A 117 -17.87 -22.85 -6.24
C HIS A 117 -18.83 -22.13 -5.27
N PRO A 118 -20.04 -22.71 -5.01
CA PRO A 118 -21.08 -22.05 -4.20
C PRO A 118 -20.71 -21.81 -2.73
N HIS A 119 -19.64 -22.46 -2.23
CA HIS A 119 -19.12 -22.25 -0.88
C HIS A 119 -18.33 -20.96 -0.75
N LEU A 120 -17.80 -20.41 -1.89
CA LEU A 120 -16.97 -19.24 -1.89
C LEU A 120 -17.78 -17.98 -1.56
N ARG A 121 -17.40 -17.29 -0.51
CA ARG A 121 -17.92 -15.98 -0.18
C ARG A 121 -17.05 -14.91 -0.83
N THR A 122 -17.69 -13.83 -1.27
CA THR A 122 -16.98 -12.75 -1.96
C THR A 122 -17.33 -11.41 -1.34
N SER A 123 -16.30 -10.60 -1.08
CA SER A 123 -16.45 -9.24 -0.56
C SER A 123 -15.72 -8.25 -1.45
N ILE A 124 -16.15 -6.99 -1.41
CA ILE A 124 -15.47 -5.87 -2.04
C ILE A 124 -14.76 -5.03 -0.98
N ALA A 125 -13.45 -4.85 -1.11
CA ALA A 125 -12.67 -4.00 -0.22
C ALA A 125 -12.81 -2.52 -0.62
N ILE A 126 -12.96 -1.64 0.37
CA ILE A 126 -13.09 -0.20 0.19
C ILE A 126 -11.87 0.44 0.84
N GLY A 127 -11.03 1.13 0.05
CA GLY A 127 -9.85 1.81 0.58
C GLY A 127 -8.53 1.21 0.10
N GLY A 128 -7.68 0.81 1.04
CA GLY A 128 -6.29 0.41 0.81
C GLY A 128 -5.35 1.60 0.88
N TRP A 129 -4.04 1.33 0.80
CA TRP A 129 -2.97 2.31 0.99
C TRP A 129 -3.16 3.61 0.20
N THR A 130 -3.52 3.50 -1.09
CA THR A 130 -3.62 4.66 -1.99
C THR A 130 -5.01 5.29 -2.04
N LEU A 131 -6.05 4.65 -1.50
CA LEU A 131 -7.43 5.09 -1.63
C LEU A 131 -8.08 5.49 -0.29
N SER A 132 -7.29 5.54 0.79
CA SER A 132 -7.78 5.90 2.13
C SER A 132 -7.95 7.40 2.36
N GLY A 133 -7.57 8.26 1.41
CA GLY A 133 -7.52 9.71 1.58
C GLY A 133 -8.83 10.39 1.97
N ASN A 134 -9.97 9.83 1.57
CA ASN A 134 -11.29 10.44 1.79
C ASN A 134 -12.05 9.92 3.02
N PHE A 135 -11.55 8.90 3.72
CA PHE A 135 -12.27 8.31 4.87
C PHE A 135 -12.57 9.34 5.97
N SER A 136 -11.53 10.01 6.48
CA SER A 136 -11.66 10.93 7.60
C SER A 136 -12.69 12.04 7.33
N THR A 137 -12.67 12.63 6.13
CA THR A 137 -13.61 13.69 5.74
C THR A 137 -15.01 13.17 5.45
N THR A 138 -15.15 11.98 4.88
CA THR A 138 -16.46 11.40 4.55
C THR A 138 -17.20 10.86 5.76
N LEU A 139 -16.47 10.40 6.78
CA LEU A 139 -17.08 9.80 7.96
C LEU A 139 -17.26 10.81 9.12
N ASP A 140 -16.93 12.08 8.93
CA ASP A 140 -16.89 13.08 10.00
C ASP A 140 -18.29 13.40 10.58
N SER A 141 -19.31 13.52 9.74
CA SER A 141 -20.66 13.83 10.20
C SER A 141 -21.64 12.66 10.09
N ALA A 142 -22.71 12.69 10.89
CA ALA A 142 -23.76 11.67 10.81
C ALA A 142 -24.44 11.64 9.43
N ALA A 143 -24.61 12.80 8.76
CA ALA A 143 -25.22 12.88 7.46
C ALA A 143 -24.35 12.27 6.36
N GLU A 144 -23.03 12.47 6.44
CA GLU A 144 -22.08 11.89 5.51
C GLU A 144 -21.95 10.38 5.71
N ARG A 145 -21.93 9.90 6.96
CA ARG A 145 -21.99 8.46 7.26
C ARG A 145 -23.26 7.81 6.71
N GLU A 146 -24.41 8.50 6.82
CA GLU A 146 -25.67 8.01 6.25
C GLU A 146 -25.57 7.90 4.74
N LEU A 147 -25.06 8.93 4.05
CA LEU A 147 -24.86 8.98 2.61
C LEU A 147 -23.94 7.86 2.12
N PHE A 148 -22.82 7.68 2.82
CA PHE A 148 -21.83 6.66 2.47
C PHE A 148 -22.40 5.25 2.66
N THR A 149 -23.00 4.96 3.81
CA THR A 149 -23.55 3.62 4.10
C THR A 149 -24.74 3.27 3.21
N ASP A 150 -25.58 4.26 2.80
CA ASP A 150 -26.60 4.05 1.77
C ASP A 150 -25.97 3.64 0.44
N SER A 151 -24.89 4.31 0.03
CA SER A 151 -24.21 3.96 -1.23
C SER A 151 -23.58 2.57 -1.22
N VAL A 152 -23.17 2.07 -0.06
CA VAL A 152 -22.70 0.68 0.10
C VAL A 152 -23.83 -0.32 -0.09
N VAL A 153 -25.02 -0.03 0.46
CA VAL A 153 -26.21 -0.88 0.23
C VAL A 153 -26.67 -0.84 -1.23
N ASP A 154 -26.64 0.33 -1.86
CA ASP A 154 -26.94 0.51 -3.30
C ASP A 154 -25.98 -0.31 -4.17
N PHE A 155 -24.69 -0.32 -3.79
CA PHE A 155 -23.67 -1.12 -4.47
C PHE A 155 -23.98 -2.62 -4.39
N LEU A 156 -24.24 -3.14 -3.18
CA LEU A 156 -24.57 -4.55 -2.98
C LEU A 156 -25.93 -4.96 -3.59
N THR A 157 -26.83 -4.00 -3.77
CA THR A 157 -28.08 -4.19 -4.52
C THR A 157 -27.82 -4.37 -6.01
N THR A 158 -26.85 -3.62 -6.54
CA THR A 158 -26.49 -3.63 -7.97
C THR A 158 -25.60 -4.86 -8.28
N TYR A 159 -24.61 -5.14 -7.45
CA TYR A 159 -23.60 -6.19 -7.66
C TYR A 159 -23.83 -7.37 -6.72
N THR A 160 -24.83 -8.18 -7.07
CA THR A 160 -25.36 -9.25 -6.21
C THR A 160 -24.41 -10.43 -5.98
N MET A 161 -23.30 -10.49 -6.73
CA MET A 161 -22.26 -11.50 -6.53
C MET A 161 -21.53 -11.32 -5.20
N PHE A 162 -21.48 -10.11 -4.63
CA PHE A 162 -20.84 -9.87 -3.35
C PHE A 162 -21.71 -10.25 -2.16
N ASP A 163 -21.11 -10.91 -1.17
CA ASP A 163 -21.73 -11.35 0.08
C ASP A 163 -21.44 -10.39 1.24
N GLY A 164 -20.61 -9.38 1.02
CA GLY A 164 -20.21 -8.43 2.05
C GLY A 164 -19.28 -7.35 1.53
N VAL A 165 -18.79 -6.57 2.48
CA VAL A 165 -17.81 -5.53 2.26
C VAL A 165 -16.65 -5.69 3.24
N ASP A 166 -15.48 -5.32 2.77
CA ASP A 166 -14.27 -5.23 3.58
C ASP A 166 -13.85 -3.76 3.68
N PHE A 167 -13.43 -3.30 4.84
CA PHE A 167 -12.97 -1.94 5.04
C PHE A 167 -11.46 -1.94 5.22
N ASP A 168 -10.78 -1.24 4.34
CA ASP A 168 -9.33 -1.10 4.36
C ASP A 168 -8.93 0.36 4.50
N TRP A 169 -9.17 0.92 5.70
CA TRP A 169 -8.78 2.29 6.03
C TRP A 169 -7.38 2.34 6.62
N GLU A 170 -6.45 2.90 5.84
CA GLU A 170 -5.03 2.99 6.21
C GLU A 170 -4.58 4.45 6.41
N TYR A 171 -4.66 5.01 7.63
CA TYR A 171 -5.21 4.44 8.86
C TYR A 171 -6.07 5.49 9.58
N PRO A 172 -7.08 5.11 10.37
CA PRO A 172 -7.75 6.06 11.25
C PRO A 172 -6.74 6.68 12.22
N GLY A 173 -6.80 8.00 12.40
CA GLY A 173 -5.85 8.74 13.25
C GLY A 173 -4.48 8.96 12.63
N GLY A 174 -4.22 8.48 11.40
CA GLY A 174 -3.00 8.77 10.64
C GLY A 174 -1.97 7.64 10.59
N GLY A 175 -0.84 7.92 9.93
CA GLY A 175 0.25 6.97 9.71
C GLY A 175 0.08 6.09 8.47
N GLY A 176 -0.86 6.42 7.59
CA GLY A 176 -0.98 5.89 6.23
C GLY A 176 -0.24 6.75 5.21
N LEU A 177 -0.68 6.70 3.94
CA LEU A 177 -0.06 7.47 2.85
C LEU A 177 -0.10 8.97 3.14
N ASP A 178 1.00 9.65 2.84
CA ASP A 178 1.11 11.10 2.97
C ASP A 178 0.03 11.82 2.15
N GLY A 179 -0.65 12.78 2.78
CA GLY A 179 -1.76 13.52 2.17
C GLY A 179 -3.15 12.96 2.48
N ASN A 180 -3.27 11.80 3.11
CA ASN A 180 -4.55 11.34 3.64
C ASN A 180 -5.10 12.31 4.68
N SER A 181 -6.42 12.58 4.62
CA SER A 181 -7.10 13.36 5.66
C SER A 181 -7.10 12.60 6.97
N VAL A 182 -6.88 13.30 8.09
CA VAL A 182 -6.72 12.72 9.42
C VAL A 182 -7.46 13.55 10.45
N SER A 183 -8.12 12.90 11.40
CA SER A 183 -8.82 13.53 12.53
C SER A 183 -8.65 12.70 13.80
N GLY A 184 -8.56 13.36 14.95
CA GLY A 184 -8.60 12.68 16.25
C GLY A 184 -9.94 11.99 16.54
N ALA A 185 -10.97 12.22 15.72
CA ALA A 185 -12.28 11.57 15.82
C ALA A 185 -12.43 10.34 14.93
N ASP A 186 -11.42 10.00 14.12
CA ASP A 186 -11.49 8.97 13.09
C ASP A 186 -11.94 7.61 13.64
N GLY A 187 -11.33 7.15 14.74
CA GLY A 187 -11.71 5.88 15.36
C GLY A 187 -13.19 5.84 15.79
N ALA A 188 -13.66 6.91 16.47
CA ALA A 188 -15.06 7.00 16.89
C ALA A 188 -16.03 7.10 15.69
N ASN A 189 -15.65 7.85 14.65
CA ASN A 189 -16.43 7.97 13.43
C ASN A 189 -16.48 6.64 12.65
N TYR A 190 -15.38 5.90 12.66
CA TYR A 190 -15.31 4.58 12.05
C TYR A 190 -16.26 3.59 12.74
N VAL A 191 -16.21 3.52 14.08
CA VAL A 191 -17.14 2.70 14.88
C VAL A 191 -18.60 3.07 14.55
N ALA A 192 -18.94 4.36 14.58
CA ALA A 192 -20.29 4.83 14.28
C ALA A 192 -20.74 4.44 12.84
N THR A 193 -19.81 4.47 11.88
CA THR A 193 -20.08 4.05 10.50
C THR A 193 -20.37 2.55 10.40
N LEU A 194 -19.55 1.72 11.03
CA LEU A 194 -19.73 0.27 11.01
C LEU A 194 -21.00 -0.17 11.74
N GLN A 195 -21.33 0.47 12.85
CA GLN A 195 -22.59 0.24 13.56
C GLN A 195 -23.82 0.58 12.69
N LEU A 196 -23.79 1.72 12.02
CA LEU A 196 -24.85 2.15 11.11
C LEU A 196 -24.96 1.20 9.90
N LEU A 197 -23.83 0.84 9.30
CA LEU A 197 -23.80 -0.08 8.18
C LEU A 197 -24.30 -1.47 8.58
N ARG A 198 -23.93 -1.98 9.75
CA ARG A 198 -24.43 -3.26 10.25
C ARG A 198 -25.94 -3.28 10.35
N GLN A 199 -26.54 -2.22 10.92
CA GLN A 199 -28.00 -2.08 10.98
C GLN A 199 -28.65 -2.10 9.59
N LYS A 200 -28.07 -1.38 8.62
CA LYS A 200 -28.59 -1.34 7.25
C LYS A 200 -28.44 -2.68 6.54
N LEU A 201 -27.28 -3.35 6.70
CA LEU A 201 -27.03 -4.64 6.06
C LEU A 201 -27.85 -5.77 6.69
N ASP A 202 -28.17 -5.71 7.99
CA ASP A 202 -29.09 -6.66 8.61
C ASP A 202 -30.51 -6.50 8.04
N ALA A 203 -31.01 -5.26 7.95
CA ALA A 203 -32.32 -4.97 7.37
C ALA A 203 -32.38 -5.33 5.87
N PHE A 204 -31.32 -5.07 5.12
CA PHE A 204 -31.20 -5.46 3.70
C PHE A 204 -31.11 -6.98 3.57
N GLY A 205 -30.35 -7.64 4.42
CA GLY A 205 -30.20 -9.09 4.43
C GLY A 205 -31.50 -9.82 4.74
N GLU A 206 -32.30 -9.32 5.68
CA GLU A 206 -33.66 -9.84 5.95
C GLU A 206 -34.54 -9.81 4.70
N GLN A 207 -34.47 -8.73 3.90
CA GLN A 207 -35.19 -8.59 2.64
C GLN A 207 -34.70 -9.57 1.55
N GLN A 208 -33.39 -9.82 1.52
CA GLN A 208 -32.74 -10.68 0.51
C GLN A 208 -32.69 -12.15 0.94
N GLY A 209 -33.06 -12.47 2.18
CA GLY A 209 -32.98 -13.83 2.74
C GLY A 209 -31.54 -14.33 2.94
N ARG A 210 -30.56 -13.42 3.14
CA ARG A 210 -29.16 -13.75 3.39
C ARG A 210 -28.49 -12.76 4.34
N ARG A 211 -27.39 -13.19 4.99
CA ARG A 211 -26.55 -12.29 5.79
C ARG A 211 -25.43 -11.72 4.92
N TYR A 212 -25.22 -10.41 5.02
CA TYR A 212 -24.04 -9.74 4.47
C TYR A 212 -22.97 -9.57 5.55
N GLU A 213 -21.72 -9.81 5.18
CA GLU A 213 -20.57 -9.68 6.07
C GLU A 213 -19.96 -8.30 6.04
N ILE A 214 -19.40 -7.88 7.17
CA ILE A 214 -18.52 -6.73 7.29
C ILE A 214 -17.19 -7.26 7.83
N SER A 215 -16.12 -7.15 7.06
CA SER A 215 -14.76 -7.36 7.53
C SER A 215 -13.97 -6.06 7.54
N VAL A 216 -12.87 -6.06 8.28
CA VAL A 216 -11.97 -4.92 8.39
C VAL A 216 -10.54 -5.38 8.24
N ALA A 217 -9.84 -4.90 7.20
CA ALA A 217 -8.39 -4.96 7.15
C ALA A 217 -7.83 -3.99 8.20
N SER A 218 -7.19 -4.54 9.20
CA SER A 218 -6.85 -3.80 10.41
C SER A 218 -5.36 -3.87 10.74
N ALA A 219 -4.83 -2.78 11.30
CA ALA A 219 -3.41 -2.64 11.56
C ALA A 219 -2.90 -3.62 12.62
N ALA A 220 -1.68 -4.12 12.41
CA ALA A 220 -0.93 -4.91 13.39
C ALA A 220 0.10 -4.07 14.17
N GLY A 221 0.49 -2.88 13.68
CA GLY A 221 1.40 -2.00 14.38
C GLY A 221 0.83 -1.50 15.71
N VAL A 222 1.60 -1.65 16.81
CA VAL A 222 1.18 -1.26 18.16
C VAL A 222 0.89 0.22 18.30
N ASP A 223 1.42 1.05 17.43
CA ASP A 223 1.20 2.48 17.33
C ASP A 223 -0.15 2.84 16.67
N LYS A 224 -0.71 1.96 15.84
CA LYS A 224 -1.94 2.18 15.07
C LYS A 224 -3.16 1.50 15.66
N ILE A 225 -2.98 0.31 16.28
CA ILE A 225 -4.07 -0.47 16.89
C ILE A 225 -5.00 0.38 17.78
N PRO A 226 -4.51 1.29 18.65
CA PRO A 226 -5.39 2.09 19.51
C PRO A 226 -6.42 2.94 18.76
N ASN A 227 -6.11 3.35 17.53
CA ASN A 227 -6.97 4.23 16.74
C ASN A 227 -8.18 3.48 16.13
N PHE A 228 -8.17 2.15 16.13
CA PHE A 228 -9.29 1.35 15.61
C PHE A 228 -10.46 1.23 16.59
N HIS A 229 -10.30 1.56 17.89
CA HIS A 229 -11.35 1.39 18.87
C HIS A 229 -11.97 -0.01 18.88
N LEU A 230 -11.14 -1.04 18.85
CA LEU A 230 -11.52 -2.45 18.63
C LEU A 230 -12.63 -2.92 19.58
N SER A 231 -12.58 -2.54 20.87
CA SER A 231 -13.57 -2.92 21.88
C SER A 231 -14.99 -2.47 21.56
N GLU A 232 -15.12 -1.37 20.78
CA GLU A 232 -16.42 -0.80 20.39
C GLU A 232 -16.84 -1.29 18.98
N MET A 233 -15.86 -1.61 18.12
CA MET A 233 -16.05 -2.01 16.75
C MET A 233 -16.47 -3.47 16.59
N LYS A 234 -15.92 -4.38 17.43
CA LYS A 234 -16.01 -5.83 17.32
C LYS A 234 -17.43 -6.40 17.19
N ASP A 235 -18.42 -5.74 17.78
CA ASP A 235 -19.81 -6.22 17.75
C ASP A 235 -20.52 -5.91 16.41
N SER A 236 -19.90 -5.06 15.56
CA SER A 236 -20.42 -4.68 14.24
C SER A 236 -19.68 -5.33 13.08
N VAL A 237 -18.57 -6.01 13.37
CA VAL A 237 -17.65 -6.63 12.39
C VAL A 237 -17.73 -8.14 12.54
N ASP A 238 -17.80 -8.86 11.42
CA ASP A 238 -17.81 -10.31 11.42
C ASP A 238 -16.40 -10.86 11.70
N PHE A 239 -15.36 -10.28 11.07
CA PHE A 239 -13.96 -10.62 11.33
C PHE A 239 -13.01 -9.50 10.95
N PHE A 240 -11.82 -9.53 11.56
CA PHE A 240 -10.72 -8.63 11.31
C PHE A 240 -9.65 -9.35 10.49
N ASN A 241 -9.36 -8.87 9.30
CA ASN A 241 -8.19 -9.25 8.52
C ASN A 241 -6.98 -8.50 9.10
N LEU A 242 -6.29 -9.13 10.06
CA LEU A 242 -5.17 -8.52 10.75
C LEU A 242 -3.95 -8.46 9.80
N MET A 243 -3.57 -7.28 9.35
CA MET A 243 -2.44 -7.05 8.46
C MET A 243 -1.10 -7.23 9.21
N ALA A 244 -0.80 -8.48 9.59
CA ALA A 244 0.36 -8.86 10.39
C ALA A 244 1.61 -9.04 9.52
N TYR A 245 1.88 -8.04 8.69
CA TYR A 245 3.02 -7.92 7.79
C TYR A 245 3.39 -6.45 7.62
N ASP A 246 4.44 -6.17 6.85
CA ASP A 246 5.00 -4.84 6.68
C ASP A 246 5.48 -4.21 8.00
N PHE A 247 5.89 -5.03 8.95
CA PHE A 247 6.49 -4.56 10.18
C PHE A 247 7.84 -3.89 9.93
N HIS A 248 8.63 -4.43 8.99
CA HIS A 248 9.89 -3.86 8.51
C HIS A 248 9.92 -3.82 6.99
N GLY A 249 10.55 -2.79 6.43
CA GLY A 249 10.66 -2.58 4.99
C GLY A 249 11.72 -1.55 4.61
N THR A 250 11.83 -1.27 3.33
CA THR A 250 12.90 -0.42 2.76
C THR A 250 12.81 1.06 3.12
N TRP A 251 11.85 1.48 3.89
CA TRP A 251 11.82 2.77 4.61
C TRP A 251 12.82 2.81 5.78
N GLU A 252 13.38 1.67 6.14
CA GLU A 252 14.42 1.54 7.15
C GLU A 252 15.80 1.36 6.51
N THR A 253 16.83 1.75 7.23
CA THR A 253 18.23 1.67 6.77
C THR A 253 18.92 0.37 7.17
N SER A 254 18.24 -0.51 7.87
CA SER A 254 18.69 -1.86 8.25
C SER A 254 17.65 -2.89 7.82
N THR A 255 18.10 -4.12 7.64
CA THR A 255 17.25 -5.25 7.30
C THR A 255 16.42 -5.72 8.50
N GLY A 256 15.23 -6.29 8.24
CA GLY A 256 14.35 -6.85 9.26
C GLY A 256 13.33 -7.81 8.67
N HIS A 257 12.65 -8.56 9.52
CA HIS A 257 11.53 -9.41 9.09
C HIS A 257 10.26 -8.61 8.89
N GLN A 258 9.62 -8.75 7.73
CA GLN A 258 8.34 -8.07 7.50
C GLN A 258 7.17 -8.69 8.28
N ALA A 259 7.25 -9.95 8.67
CA ALA A 259 6.17 -10.67 9.34
C ALA A 259 6.69 -11.70 10.37
N PRO A 260 7.48 -11.26 11.38
CA PRO A 260 8.02 -12.14 12.42
C PRO A 260 6.92 -12.61 13.35
N MET A 261 7.03 -13.85 13.84
CA MET A 261 6.12 -14.35 14.88
C MET A 261 6.34 -13.68 16.21
N PHE A 262 7.61 -13.44 16.58
CA PHE A 262 8.04 -12.97 17.90
C PHE A 262 9.28 -12.07 17.81
N GLY A 263 9.60 -11.43 18.92
CA GLY A 263 10.96 -10.94 19.22
C GLY A 263 11.27 -9.55 18.74
N ASP A 264 10.34 -8.80 18.18
CA ASP A 264 10.60 -7.41 17.86
C ASP A 264 10.63 -6.54 19.12
N ALA A 265 11.71 -5.78 19.29
CA ALA A 265 11.94 -4.98 20.51
C ALA A 265 10.93 -3.84 20.72
N ILE A 266 10.24 -3.41 19.67
CA ILE A 266 9.21 -2.37 19.72
C ILE A 266 7.79 -2.94 19.63
N GLY A 267 7.68 -4.27 19.53
CA GLY A 267 6.39 -4.98 19.46
C GLY A 267 5.77 -5.04 18.05
N TYR A 268 6.60 -4.93 17.03
CA TYR A 268 6.21 -5.13 15.65
C TYR A 268 6.36 -6.61 15.27
N ASP A 269 5.56 -7.44 15.94
CA ASP A 269 5.47 -8.88 15.70
C ASP A 269 4.02 -9.38 15.82
N ILE A 270 3.79 -10.54 15.24
CA ILE A 270 2.46 -11.16 15.14
C ILE A 270 1.86 -11.42 16.52
N ALA A 271 2.64 -11.99 17.45
CA ALA A 271 2.13 -12.37 18.77
C ALA A 271 1.71 -11.14 19.57
N THR A 272 2.51 -10.09 19.54
CA THR A 272 2.17 -8.81 20.19
C THR A 272 0.91 -8.19 19.60
N ALA A 273 0.78 -8.17 18.26
CA ALA A 273 -0.41 -7.65 17.61
C ALA A 273 -1.67 -8.42 18.04
N VAL A 274 -1.66 -9.76 17.95
CA VAL A 274 -2.79 -10.61 18.36
C VAL A 274 -3.13 -10.40 19.83
N ASP A 275 -2.15 -10.33 20.72
CA ASP A 275 -2.38 -10.08 22.14
C ASP A 275 -3.08 -8.73 22.40
N ARG A 276 -2.82 -7.69 21.59
CA ARG A 276 -3.53 -6.41 21.67
C ARG A 276 -5.01 -6.53 21.33
N TYR A 277 -5.33 -7.30 20.27
CA TYR A 277 -6.73 -7.56 19.90
C TYR A 277 -7.47 -8.34 20.98
N LEU A 278 -6.85 -9.37 21.54
CA LEU A 278 -7.42 -10.15 22.64
C LEU A 278 -7.62 -9.30 23.90
N GLN A 279 -6.67 -8.42 24.25
CA GLN A 279 -6.79 -7.48 25.36
C GLN A 279 -7.92 -6.46 25.15
N ALA A 280 -8.19 -6.05 23.90
CA ALA A 280 -9.32 -5.21 23.56
C ALA A 280 -10.67 -5.95 23.63
N GLY A 281 -10.66 -7.27 23.88
CA GLY A 281 -11.86 -8.11 24.02
C GLY A 281 -12.45 -8.55 22.68
N VAL A 282 -11.67 -8.52 21.61
CA VAL A 282 -12.05 -9.16 20.33
C VAL A 282 -12.08 -10.66 20.54
N ASP A 283 -13.14 -11.33 20.06
CA ASP A 283 -13.21 -12.78 20.12
C ASP A 283 -12.08 -13.38 19.23
N PRO A 284 -11.30 -14.34 19.73
CA PRO A 284 -10.25 -14.95 18.92
C PRO A 284 -10.72 -15.42 17.53
N SER A 285 -11.92 -15.99 17.46
CA SER A 285 -12.51 -16.46 16.19
C SER A 285 -12.81 -15.34 15.17
N GLN A 286 -12.83 -14.08 15.61
CA GLN A 286 -12.96 -12.92 14.72
C GLN A 286 -11.61 -12.45 14.15
N ILE A 287 -10.48 -12.96 14.62
CA ILE A 287 -9.16 -12.55 14.16
C ILE A 287 -8.69 -13.50 13.07
N VAL A 288 -8.55 -13.00 11.85
CA VAL A 288 -8.00 -13.72 10.70
C VAL A 288 -6.58 -13.23 10.46
N LEU A 289 -5.60 -14.10 10.65
CA LEU A 289 -4.19 -13.73 10.64
C LEU A 289 -3.70 -13.48 9.21
N GLY A 290 -3.24 -12.27 8.92
CA GLY A 290 -2.68 -11.89 7.62
C GLY A 290 -1.27 -12.43 7.40
N ALA A 291 -1.01 -12.85 6.17
CA ALA A 291 0.31 -13.22 5.69
C ALA A 291 0.57 -12.60 4.31
N PRO A 292 1.82 -12.14 4.04
CA PRO A 292 2.16 -11.56 2.75
C PRO A 292 2.49 -12.65 1.72
N ALA A 293 1.96 -12.54 0.52
CA ALA A 293 2.41 -13.31 -0.64
C ALA A 293 3.44 -12.52 -1.47
N TYR A 294 4.15 -11.60 -0.85
CA TYR A 294 5.23 -10.79 -1.40
C TYR A 294 6.33 -10.62 -0.35
N THR A 295 7.43 -10.00 -0.74
CA THR A 295 8.59 -9.86 0.15
C THR A 295 8.99 -8.41 0.32
N ARG A 296 9.68 -8.10 1.43
CA ARG A 296 10.43 -6.85 1.61
C ARG A 296 11.91 -7.16 1.49
N ALA A 297 12.61 -6.44 0.59
CA ALA A 297 13.97 -6.78 0.22
C ALA A 297 14.88 -5.56 0.12
N TRP A 298 16.07 -5.69 0.69
CA TRP A 298 17.13 -4.68 0.70
C TRP A 298 18.31 -5.14 -0.13
N SER A 299 19.01 -4.19 -0.76
CA SER A 299 20.25 -4.39 -1.50
C SER A 299 21.42 -3.64 -0.86
N GLY A 300 22.65 -4.00 -1.25
CA GLY A 300 23.86 -3.42 -0.68
C GLY A 300 24.01 -3.66 0.82
N VAL A 301 23.52 -4.79 1.29
CA VAL A 301 23.55 -5.18 2.71
C VAL A 301 24.98 -5.45 3.12
N GLN A 302 25.40 -4.80 4.19
CA GLN A 302 26.76 -4.91 4.74
C GLN A 302 26.79 -5.98 5.82
N ALA A 303 26.65 -7.24 5.40
CA ALA A 303 26.67 -8.37 6.32
C ALA A 303 27.97 -8.40 7.14
N SER A 304 27.84 -8.47 8.45
CA SER A 304 28.94 -8.48 9.41
C SER A 304 28.97 -9.83 10.11
N PRO A 305 30.16 -10.49 10.26
CA PRO A 305 30.24 -11.69 11.06
C PRO A 305 29.76 -11.46 12.50
N ASP A 306 29.14 -12.49 13.10
CA ASP A 306 28.71 -12.43 14.48
C ASP A 306 29.93 -12.22 15.44
N ALA A 307 29.66 -11.97 16.72
CA ALA A 307 30.67 -11.75 17.72
C ALA A 307 31.66 -12.95 17.88
N SER A 308 31.28 -14.12 17.37
CA SER A 308 32.11 -15.35 17.37
C SER A 308 32.90 -15.53 16.07
N GLY A 309 32.68 -14.63 15.06
CA GLY A 309 33.33 -14.67 13.77
C GLY A 309 32.67 -15.67 12.79
N ASN A 310 31.47 -16.14 13.05
CA ASN A 310 30.69 -16.96 12.10
C ASN A 310 30.17 -16.11 10.96
N GLU A 311 29.89 -16.79 9.85
CA GLU A 311 29.25 -16.13 8.68
C GLU A 311 27.95 -15.42 9.10
N ASP A 312 27.85 -14.14 8.77
CA ASP A 312 26.63 -13.37 8.91
C ASP A 312 25.82 -13.49 7.60
N PHE A 313 24.50 -13.51 7.75
CA PHE A 313 23.55 -13.65 6.66
C PHE A 313 22.76 -12.36 6.39
N GLY A 314 23.22 -11.21 6.89
CA GLY A 314 22.68 -9.89 6.57
C GLY A 314 21.43 -9.50 7.34
N TYR A 315 21.03 -10.20 8.38
CA TYR A 315 19.90 -9.83 9.24
C TYR A 315 20.29 -8.72 10.22
N SER A 316 19.41 -7.72 10.35
CA SER A 316 19.64 -6.53 11.21
C SER A 316 20.84 -5.68 10.83
N ASP A 317 21.40 -5.90 9.63
CA ASP A 317 22.56 -5.18 9.12
C ASP A 317 22.18 -3.91 8.34
N PRO A 318 23.09 -2.92 8.29
CA PRO A 318 22.91 -1.75 7.44
C PRO A 318 22.78 -2.13 5.96
N ALA A 319 21.85 -1.50 5.27
CA ALA A 319 21.57 -1.72 3.87
C ALA A 319 21.77 -0.46 3.02
N GLY A 320 22.08 -0.65 1.74
CA GLY A 320 22.26 0.44 0.77
C GLY A 320 20.96 1.01 0.23
N GLY A 321 19.84 0.30 0.36
CA GLY A 321 18.52 0.68 -0.10
C GLY A 321 17.67 -0.49 -0.57
N ALA A 322 16.63 -0.19 -1.33
CA ALA A 322 15.72 -1.20 -1.86
C ALA A 322 16.40 -2.12 -2.90
N ALA A 323 16.07 -3.41 -2.88
CA ALA A 323 16.41 -4.33 -3.95
C ALA A 323 15.57 -4.04 -5.22
N PRO A 324 15.91 -4.62 -6.40
CA PRO A 324 15.17 -4.34 -7.63
C PRO A 324 13.67 -4.62 -7.54
N GLY A 325 13.26 -5.75 -6.93
CA GLY A 325 11.85 -6.17 -6.86
C GLY A 325 11.27 -6.67 -8.18
N THR A 326 9.98 -7.03 -8.20
CA THR A 326 9.27 -7.47 -9.41
C THR A 326 8.67 -6.29 -10.17
N PHE A 327 7.75 -5.54 -9.54
CA PHE A 327 7.11 -4.36 -10.12
C PHE A 327 7.46 -3.09 -9.35
N GLU A 328 7.90 -3.23 -8.11
CA GLU A 328 8.27 -2.14 -7.22
C GLU A 328 9.62 -2.45 -6.56
N ALA A 329 10.49 -1.43 -6.46
CA ALA A 329 11.78 -1.59 -5.81
C ALA A 329 11.58 -1.98 -4.33
N GLY A 330 12.29 -3.02 -3.90
CA GLY A 330 12.19 -3.57 -2.56
C GLY A 330 11.05 -4.56 -2.35
N VAL A 331 10.26 -4.85 -3.39
CA VAL A 331 9.12 -5.76 -3.31
C VAL A 331 9.20 -6.81 -4.42
N TYR A 332 9.41 -8.06 -4.07
CA TYR A 332 9.27 -9.17 -5.00
C TYR A 332 7.93 -9.85 -4.80
N ASP A 333 7.24 -10.19 -5.90
CA ASP A 333 6.16 -11.16 -5.85
C ASP A 333 6.75 -12.49 -5.35
N TYR A 334 6.04 -13.19 -4.45
CA TYR A 334 6.54 -14.45 -3.88
C TYR A 334 6.93 -15.46 -4.96
N LYS A 335 6.07 -15.67 -5.97
CA LYS A 335 6.31 -16.58 -7.09
C LYS A 335 7.60 -16.29 -7.85
N ASP A 336 7.94 -15.00 -8.02
CA ASP A 336 9.12 -14.59 -8.78
C ASP A 336 10.40 -14.81 -7.98
N LEU A 337 10.39 -14.46 -6.68
CA LEU A 337 11.54 -14.71 -5.83
C LEU A 337 11.75 -16.21 -5.58
N LEU A 338 10.67 -16.99 -5.47
CA LEU A 338 10.73 -18.45 -5.43
C LEU A 338 11.40 -19.04 -6.69
N ALA A 339 11.07 -18.50 -7.87
CA ALA A 339 11.70 -18.91 -9.12
C ALA A 339 13.21 -18.56 -9.14
N GLN A 340 13.58 -17.37 -8.65
CA GLN A 340 14.98 -16.96 -8.51
C GLN A 340 15.73 -17.84 -7.50
N PHE A 341 15.13 -18.17 -6.35
CA PHE A 341 15.69 -19.09 -5.39
C PHE A 341 15.98 -20.46 -6.02
N ARG A 342 15.03 -21.01 -6.76
CA ARG A 342 15.17 -22.29 -7.48
C ARG A 342 16.25 -22.23 -8.56
N ALA A 343 16.48 -21.07 -9.15
CA ALA A 343 17.57 -20.88 -10.14
C ALA A 343 18.97 -20.85 -9.47
N GLY A 344 19.05 -20.66 -8.18
CA GLY A 344 20.28 -20.71 -7.37
C GLY A 344 20.85 -19.34 -7.02
N GLY A 345 21.87 -19.34 -6.18
CA GLY A 345 22.54 -18.12 -5.69
C GLY A 345 22.00 -17.58 -4.38
N TRP A 346 20.84 -18.06 -3.94
CA TRP A 346 20.22 -17.69 -2.68
C TRP A 346 20.39 -18.78 -1.62
N LYS A 347 20.46 -18.37 -0.36
CA LYS A 347 20.38 -19.23 0.83
C LYS A 347 19.06 -18.94 1.52
N LEU A 348 18.31 -19.98 1.86
CA LEU A 348 17.14 -19.89 2.73
C LEU A 348 17.57 -20.07 4.18
N ILE A 349 17.30 -19.07 5.01
CA ILE A 349 17.75 -19.02 6.40
C ILE A 349 16.52 -18.97 7.30
N TRP A 350 16.62 -19.67 8.43
CA TRP A 350 15.64 -19.65 9.51
C TRP A 350 16.14 -18.84 10.69
N ASP A 351 15.35 -17.86 11.14
CA ASP A 351 15.60 -17.14 12.40
C ASP A 351 14.74 -17.76 13.51
N ASP A 352 15.41 -18.50 14.39
CA ASP A 352 14.78 -19.24 15.48
C ASP A 352 14.18 -18.32 16.57
N ASN A 353 14.71 -17.09 16.74
CA ASN A 353 14.17 -16.12 17.70
C ASN A 353 12.91 -15.47 17.17
N ALA A 354 12.93 -15.03 15.91
CA ALA A 354 11.79 -14.41 15.26
C ALA A 354 10.76 -15.43 14.77
N GLN A 355 11.12 -16.72 14.69
CA GLN A 355 10.34 -17.77 14.05
C GLN A 355 9.89 -17.33 12.66
N ALA A 356 10.85 -16.88 11.87
CA ALA A 356 10.65 -16.30 10.54
C ALA A 356 11.76 -16.76 9.58
N ALA A 357 11.44 -16.79 8.30
CA ALA A 357 12.39 -17.13 7.26
C ALA A 357 12.79 -15.91 6.43
N TYR A 358 13.97 -15.97 5.83
CA TYR A 358 14.44 -15.00 4.85
C TYR A 358 15.41 -15.61 3.86
N LEU A 359 15.57 -14.94 2.73
CA LEU A 359 16.55 -15.29 1.70
C LEU A 359 17.74 -14.34 1.75
N TRP A 360 18.93 -14.91 1.63
CA TRP A 360 20.20 -14.19 1.52
C TRP A 360 20.91 -14.52 0.21
N ASN A 361 21.22 -13.48 -0.57
CA ASN A 361 22.08 -13.60 -1.75
C ASN A 361 23.43 -12.91 -1.46
N PRO A 362 24.49 -13.69 -1.12
CA PRO A 362 25.78 -13.11 -0.77
C PRO A 362 26.51 -12.45 -1.94
N THR A 363 26.20 -12.83 -3.18
CA THR A 363 26.84 -12.25 -4.38
C THR A 363 26.30 -10.88 -4.71
N GLU A 364 24.99 -10.73 -4.62
CA GLU A 364 24.29 -9.47 -4.90
C GLU A 364 24.10 -8.61 -3.65
N GLN A 365 24.45 -9.15 -2.48
CA GLN A 365 24.24 -8.52 -1.18
C GLN A 365 22.77 -8.12 -0.95
N ILE A 366 21.85 -9.05 -1.26
CA ILE A 366 20.41 -8.84 -1.09
C ILE A 366 19.91 -9.70 0.06
N PHE A 367 19.22 -9.05 1.00
CA PHE A 367 18.38 -9.68 2.01
C PHE A 367 16.92 -9.54 1.59
N SER A 368 16.13 -10.60 1.72
CA SER A 368 14.69 -10.56 1.48
C SER A 368 13.94 -11.36 2.54
N SER A 369 13.05 -10.73 3.28
CA SER A 369 12.08 -11.44 4.11
C SER A 369 11.26 -12.39 3.23
N PHE A 370 10.97 -13.63 3.69
CA PHE A 370 10.43 -14.65 2.82
C PHE A 370 9.52 -15.63 3.59
N GLU A 371 8.29 -15.79 3.11
CA GLU A 371 7.42 -16.84 3.61
C GLU A 371 7.66 -18.17 2.87
N THR A 372 7.31 -19.26 3.51
CA THR A 372 7.35 -20.61 2.94
C THR A 372 6.10 -21.38 3.35
N PRO A 373 5.73 -22.49 2.69
CA PRO A 373 4.64 -23.34 3.18
C PRO A 373 4.82 -23.79 4.64
N ALA A 374 6.08 -23.96 5.07
CA ALA A 374 6.38 -24.33 6.45
C ALA A 374 6.11 -23.18 7.44
N THR A 375 6.47 -21.93 7.10
CA THR A 375 6.16 -20.77 7.93
C THR A 375 4.66 -20.49 7.99
N ILE A 376 3.94 -20.68 6.88
CA ILE A 376 2.48 -20.55 6.86
C ILE A 376 1.81 -21.66 7.69
N ALA A 377 2.30 -22.88 7.61
CA ALA A 377 1.81 -23.98 8.45
C ALA A 377 2.08 -23.71 9.94
N LEU A 378 3.24 -23.16 10.29
CA LEU A 378 3.59 -22.75 11.65
C LEU A 378 2.62 -21.67 12.17
N LYS A 379 2.44 -20.59 11.40
CA LYS A 379 1.49 -19.52 11.70
C LYS A 379 0.08 -20.03 11.85
N SER A 380 -0.35 -20.94 10.96
CA SER A 380 -1.66 -21.58 11.02
C SER A 380 -1.84 -22.42 12.29
N ALA A 381 -0.86 -23.24 12.66
CA ALA A 381 -0.91 -24.06 13.86
C ALA A 381 -0.95 -23.19 15.13
N TRP A 382 -0.14 -22.16 15.21
CA TRP A 382 -0.14 -21.20 16.31
C TRP A 382 -1.47 -20.44 16.41
N ALA A 383 -1.99 -19.94 15.28
CA ALA A 383 -3.27 -19.24 15.21
C ALA A 383 -4.43 -20.15 15.65
N HIS A 384 -4.43 -21.41 15.21
CA HIS A 384 -5.42 -22.40 15.60
C HIS A 384 -5.38 -22.69 17.11
N GLU A 385 -4.20 -22.81 17.72
CA GLU A 385 -4.07 -23.01 19.17
C GLU A 385 -4.56 -21.81 19.98
N LYS A 386 -4.37 -20.60 19.45
CA LYS A 386 -4.91 -19.38 20.04
C LYS A 386 -6.42 -19.22 19.82
N GLY A 387 -7.05 -20.09 19.03
CA GLY A 387 -8.46 -20.04 18.69
C GLY A 387 -8.82 -18.99 17.67
N LEU A 388 -7.84 -18.52 16.87
CA LEU A 388 -8.08 -17.52 15.81
C LEU A 388 -8.96 -18.08 14.70
N GLY A 389 -9.61 -17.19 13.93
CA GLY A 389 -10.61 -17.54 12.92
C GLY A 389 -10.05 -18.13 11.64
N GLY A 390 -8.75 -17.91 11.34
CA GLY A 390 -8.17 -18.41 10.09
C GLY A 390 -6.97 -17.59 9.62
N MET A 391 -6.74 -17.65 8.29
CA MET A 391 -5.65 -16.90 7.64
C MET A 391 -6.15 -16.08 6.44
N MET A 392 -5.48 -14.96 6.18
CA MET A 392 -5.71 -14.08 5.04
C MET A 392 -4.40 -13.79 4.30
N PHE A 393 -4.47 -13.60 2.98
CA PHE A 393 -3.30 -13.31 2.14
C PHE A 393 -3.45 -12.01 1.36
N TRP A 394 -2.44 -11.15 1.46
CA TRP A 394 -2.20 -10.03 0.57
C TRP A 394 -1.01 -10.36 -0.34
N ASP A 395 -1.12 -10.54 -1.64
CA ASP A 395 -2.32 -10.77 -2.41
C ASP A 395 -2.19 -12.04 -3.27
N LEU A 396 -3.28 -12.54 -3.75
CA LEU A 396 -3.37 -13.78 -4.51
C LEU A 396 -2.51 -13.75 -5.79
N SER A 397 -2.43 -12.60 -6.45
CA SER A 397 -1.71 -12.48 -7.72
C SER A 397 -0.19 -12.65 -7.57
N ASN A 398 0.33 -12.55 -6.36
CA ASN A 398 1.74 -12.72 -6.05
C ASN A 398 2.11 -14.15 -5.65
N ASP A 399 1.13 -14.98 -5.25
CA ASP A 399 1.38 -16.35 -4.82
C ASP A 399 1.74 -17.27 -6.00
N ALA A 400 2.40 -18.37 -5.69
CA ALA A 400 2.73 -19.43 -6.65
C ALA A 400 1.53 -20.38 -6.85
N THR A 401 0.37 -19.83 -7.21
CA THR A 401 -0.88 -20.55 -7.38
C THR A 401 -0.69 -21.76 -8.32
N GLY A 402 -1.16 -22.94 -7.88
CA GLY A 402 -1.00 -24.19 -8.64
C GLY A 402 0.33 -24.91 -8.41
N ASP A 403 1.31 -24.30 -7.75
CA ASP A 403 2.55 -24.93 -7.31
C ASP A 403 2.40 -25.62 -5.95
N SER A 404 3.24 -26.61 -5.68
CA SER A 404 3.31 -27.26 -4.34
C SER A 404 3.77 -26.33 -3.24
N GLU A 405 4.47 -25.27 -3.58
CA GLU A 405 5.01 -24.23 -2.69
C GLU A 405 4.06 -23.02 -2.53
N SER A 406 2.80 -23.10 -3.03
CA SER A 406 1.82 -22.03 -2.82
C SER A 406 1.53 -21.82 -1.33
N LEU A 407 1.57 -20.57 -0.89
CA LEU A 407 1.31 -20.17 0.49
C LEU A 407 -0.18 -20.34 0.84
N ILE A 408 -1.07 -19.96 -0.09
CA ILE A 408 -2.52 -20.13 0.05
C ILE A 408 -2.85 -21.61 0.20
N LYS A 409 -2.21 -22.47 -0.63
CA LYS A 409 -2.39 -23.90 -0.53
C LYS A 409 -1.97 -24.45 0.84
N ALA A 410 -0.87 -23.98 1.40
CA ALA A 410 -0.40 -24.42 2.72
C ALA A 410 -1.41 -24.09 3.82
N ALA A 411 -2.00 -22.90 3.80
CA ALA A 411 -3.07 -22.53 4.73
C ALA A 411 -4.34 -23.37 4.51
N SER A 412 -4.75 -23.55 3.25
CA SER A 412 -5.90 -24.41 2.91
C SER A 412 -5.72 -25.86 3.38
N ASP A 413 -4.53 -26.41 3.14
CA ASP A 413 -4.20 -27.77 3.59
C ASP A 413 -4.33 -27.90 5.11
N PHE A 414 -3.93 -26.91 5.88
CA PHE A 414 -4.08 -26.90 7.33
C PHE A 414 -5.53 -26.68 7.76
N TRP A 415 -6.13 -25.56 7.37
CA TRP A 415 -7.41 -25.09 7.89
C TRP A 415 -8.62 -25.83 7.33
N LEU A 416 -8.60 -26.19 6.04
CA LEU A 416 -9.74 -26.78 5.36
C LEU A 416 -9.59 -28.29 5.19
N ASN A 417 -8.36 -28.78 5.00
CA ASN A 417 -8.10 -30.19 4.72
C ASN A 417 -7.58 -30.96 5.93
N GLY A 418 -7.33 -30.28 7.07
CA GLY A 418 -6.92 -30.90 8.33
C GLY A 418 -5.53 -31.55 8.29
N ARG A 419 -4.65 -31.12 7.37
CA ARG A 419 -3.27 -31.62 7.33
C ARG A 419 -2.47 -31.06 8.49
N SER A 420 -1.58 -31.87 9.05
CA SER A 420 -0.73 -31.42 10.14
C SER A 420 0.37 -30.47 9.63
N PHE A 421 0.92 -29.65 10.56
CA PHE A 421 2.11 -28.86 10.29
C PHE A 421 3.23 -29.70 9.66
N ALA A 422 3.54 -30.85 10.25
CA ALA A 422 4.63 -31.72 9.80
C ALA A 422 4.39 -32.25 8.37
N ASP A 423 3.14 -32.57 8.02
CA ASP A 423 2.78 -33.02 6.68
C ASP A 423 2.98 -31.91 5.64
N ILE A 424 2.61 -30.67 5.97
CA ILE A 424 2.76 -29.53 5.07
C ILE A 424 4.24 -29.15 4.94
N ALA A 425 4.96 -29.02 6.04
CA ALA A 425 6.38 -28.69 6.05
C ALA A 425 7.24 -29.73 5.31
N SER A 426 6.84 -31.02 5.34
CA SER A 426 7.61 -32.11 4.70
C SER A 426 7.49 -32.17 3.18
N VAL A 427 6.45 -31.57 2.58
CA VAL A 427 6.28 -31.55 1.11
C VAL A 427 6.93 -30.34 0.46
N SER A 428 7.33 -29.35 1.27
CA SER A 428 8.08 -28.21 0.78
C SER A 428 9.45 -28.66 0.29
N GLY A 429 9.81 -28.29 -0.94
CA GLY A 429 11.17 -28.45 -1.48
C GLY A 429 12.15 -27.44 -0.90
N LEU A 430 11.69 -26.54 -0.04
CA LEU A 430 12.46 -25.48 0.58
C LEU A 430 13.17 -26.01 1.83
N THR A 431 14.50 -26.06 1.81
CA THR A 431 15.33 -26.48 2.94
C THR A 431 16.13 -25.32 3.46
N PHE A 432 16.20 -25.18 4.80
CA PHE A 432 16.98 -24.12 5.42
C PHE A 432 18.47 -24.44 5.37
N ASP A 433 19.27 -23.53 4.80
CA ASP A 433 20.73 -23.64 4.68
C ASP A 433 21.44 -23.31 5.98
N ALA A 434 20.82 -22.44 6.80
CA ALA A 434 21.35 -22.02 8.08
C ALA A 434 20.21 -21.74 9.07
N VAL A 435 20.57 -21.74 10.34
CA VAL A 435 19.69 -21.29 11.42
C VAL A 435 20.41 -20.19 12.19
N VAL A 436 19.73 -19.06 12.38
CA VAL A 436 20.25 -17.88 13.08
C VAL A 436 19.47 -17.71 14.39
N GLY A 437 20.15 -17.47 15.47
CA GLY A 437 19.54 -17.00 16.72
C GLY A 437 19.10 -18.03 17.75
N GLY A 438 19.23 -19.31 17.59
CA GLY A 438 18.79 -20.31 18.58
C GLY A 438 19.56 -21.63 18.60
N ASN A 439 18.92 -22.70 19.06
CA ASN A 439 19.51 -24.05 19.17
C ASN A 439 19.48 -24.83 17.85
N GLY A 440 19.07 -24.22 16.76
CA GLY A 440 19.17 -24.81 15.43
C GLY A 440 18.13 -25.88 15.12
N GLN A 441 16.97 -25.84 15.75
CA GLN A 441 15.88 -26.76 15.46
C GLN A 441 14.59 -26.00 15.14
N PHE A 442 14.09 -26.22 13.93
CA PHE A 442 12.74 -25.82 13.55
C PHE A 442 11.77 -26.81 14.21
N ASP A 443 11.31 -26.47 15.43
CA ASP A 443 10.39 -27.29 16.20
C ASP A 443 9.13 -26.52 16.54
N LEU A 444 8.00 -26.96 15.93
CA LEU A 444 6.68 -26.41 16.23
C LEU A 444 6.38 -26.44 17.74
N MET A 445 6.85 -27.45 18.47
CA MET A 445 6.58 -27.61 19.90
C MET A 445 7.29 -26.54 20.72
N ASP A 446 8.46 -26.07 20.30
CA ASP A 446 9.14 -24.95 20.95
C ASP A 446 8.33 -23.65 20.79
N VAL A 447 7.72 -23.43 19.63
CA VAL A 447 6.83 -22.27 19.36
C VAL A 447 5.56 -22.34 20.19
N LEU A 448 4.92 -23.51 20.26
CA LEU A 448 3.65 -23.69 20.97
C LEU A 448 3.80 -23.72 22.49
N GLN A 449 4.94 -24.23 23.00
CA GLN A 449 5.18 -24.39 24.44
C GLN A 449 5.92 -23.19 25.08
N ASN A 450 6.57 -22.34 24.28
CA ASN A 450 7.31 -21.17 24.73
C ASN A 450 6.70 -19.88 24.16
N PRO A 451 5.51 -19.48 24.58
CA PRO A 451 4.92 -18.21 24.14
C PRO A 451 5.66 -16.98 24.72
N SER A 452 6.72 -17.18 25.46
CA SER A 452 7.41 -16.15 26.25
C SER A 452 8.92 -16.03 25.98
N ASN A 453 9.39 -16.27 24.77
CA ASN A 453 10.59 -15.57 24.30
C ASN A 453 10.30 -14.08 24.03
N ALA A 454 9.06 -13.64 24.20
CA ALA A 454 8.80 -12.24 24.46
C ALA A 454 9.60 -11.84 25.69
N ASP A 455 10.64 -11.05 25.48
CA ASP A 455 11.55 -10.55 26.49
C ASP A 455 10.76 -10.14 27.74
N SER A 456 10.88 -10.88 28.84
CA SER A 456 10.23 -10.59 30.11
C SER A 456 10.72 -9.26 30.72
N SER A 457 11.59 -8.54 30.04
CA SER A 457 12.04 -7.18 30.35
C SER A 457 11.12 -6.09 29.79
N LEU A 458 10.17 -6.43 28.90
CA LEU A 458 9.17 -5.48 28.47
C LEU A 458 8.30 -5.10 29.66
N THR A 459 8.40 -3.85 30.09
CA THR A 459 7.58 -3.26 31.14
C THR A 459 6.12 -3.61 30.89
N PRO A 460 5.36 -4.11 31.90
CA PRO A 460 3.93 -4.37 31.71
C PRO A 460 3.28 -3.14 31.08
N LEU A 461 2.58 -3.35 29.98
CA LEU A 461 1.93 -2.27 29.26
C LEU A 461 1.03 -1.50 30.22
N GLN A 462 1.29 -0.20 30.32
CA GLN A 462 0.38 0.69 31.04
C GLN A 462 -1.01 0.53 30.41
N PRO A 463 -2.07 0.43 31.20
CA PRO A 463 -3.43 0.46 30.65
C PRO A 463 -3.53 1.66 29.71
N LEU A 464 -4.12 1.45 28.54
CA LEU A 464 -4.40 2.52 27.58
C LEU A 464 -5.02 3.71 28.32
N PRO A 465 -4.62 4.97 28.04
CA PRO A 465 -5.29 6.13 28.62
C PRO A 465 -6.78 5.99 28.41
N GLN A 466 -7.55 6.06 29.50
CA GLN A 466 -9.00 6.03 29.40
C GLN A 466 -9.44 7.13 28.43
N PRO A 467 -10.41 6.88 27.54
CA PRO A 467 -10.93 7.92 26.65
C PRO A 467 -11.32 9.13 27.48
N ILE A 468 -10.91 10.32 27.06
CA ILE A 468 -11.32 11.57 27.69
C ILE A 468 -12.84 11.61 27.60
N PRO A 469 -13.59 11.71 28.74
CA PRO A 469 -15.04 11.73 28.66
C PRO A 469 -15.50 12.92 27.83
N SER A 470 -16.37 12.64 26.86
CA SER A 470 -17.00 13.66 26.02
C SER A 470 -17.60 14.77 26.89
N PRO A 471 -17.45 16.06 26.56
CA PRO A 471 -18.07 17.14 27.31
C PRO A 471 -19.59 16.96 27.25
N SER A 472 -20.20 16.86 28.43
CA SER A 472 -21.67 16.84 28.58
C SER A 472 -22.29 18.07 27.94
N PRO A 473 -23.47 17.97 27.30
CA PRO A 473 -24.13 19.10 26.70
C PRO A 473 -24.41 20.19 27.77
N VAL A 474 -24.01 21.42 27.45
CA VAL A 474 -24.24 22.61 28.28
C VAL A 474 -25.73 22.85 28.36
N THR A 475 -26.33 22.63 29.55
CA THR A 475 -27.66 23.14 29.86
C THR A 475 -27.50 24.51 30.47
N ASP A 476 -28.29 25.46 29.98
CA ASP A 476 -28.34 26.85 30.43
C ASP A 476 -28.54 26.98 31.96
N PRO A 477 -27.97 28.01 32.62
CA PRO A 477 -28.01 28.14 34.04
C PRO A 477 -29.36 28.70 34.52
N VAL A 478 -30.01 27.97 35.43
CA VAL A 478 -31.07 28.51 36.26
C VAL A 478 -30.45 29.19 37.52
N ALA A 479 -30.84 30.42 37.75
CA ALA A 479 -30.30 31.30 38.78
C ALA A 479 -30.72 30.96 40.22
N GLY A 480 -29.76 31.06 41.14
CA GLY A 480 -29.83 31.53 42.52
C GLY A 480 -29.84 30.49 43.67
N PRO A 481 -29.61 30.83 44.97
CA PRO A 481 -28.77 31.92 45.46
C PRO A 481 -27.73 31.50 46.56
N SER A 482 -26.69 32.31 46.70
CA SER A 482 -25.88 32.66 47.91
C SER A 482 -25.38 31.62 48.90
N GLY A 483 -24.04 31.60 49.14
CA GLY A 483 -23.46 31.27 50.44
C GLY A 483 -22.09 30.66 50.48
N GLU A 484 -21.08 31.48 50.79
CA GLU A 484 -19.79 31.25 51.44
C GLU A 484 -18.60 30.65 50.64
N PRO A 485 -17.35 31.07 50.95
CA PRO A 485 -16.19 30.95 50.07
C PRO A 485 -15.43 29.63 50.26
N VAL A 486 -15.30 28.87 49.21
CA VAL A 486 -14.35 27.75 49.13
C VAL A 486 -13.01 28.27 48.61
N ILE A 487 -11.96 28.05 49.38
CA ILE A 487 -10.59 28.33 49.03
C ILE A 487 -10.19 27.45 47.86
N THR A 488 -10.06 27.99 46.67
CA THR A 488 -9.46 27.34 45.50
C THR A 488 -7.94 27.36 45.62
N PRO A 489 -7.25 26.22 45.41
CA PRO A 489 -5.80 26.23 45.18
C PRO A 489 -5.49 26.97 43.89
N ALA A 490 -4.44 27.78 43.89
CA ALA A 490 -3.98 28.57 42.76
C ALA A 490 -3.71 27.70 41.53
N PRO A 491 -4.09 28.17 40.34
CA PRO A 491 -3.77 27.44 39.11
C PRO A 491 -2.27 27.42 38.89
N VAL A 492 -1.75 26.23 38.60
CA VAL A 492 -0.39 26.07 38.08
C VAL A 492 -0.36 26.76 36.71
N VAL A 493 0.35 27.86 36.65
CA VAL A 493 0.61 28.59 35.40
C VAL A 493 1.54 27.74 34.56
N ILE A 494 0.96 27.07 33.55
CA ILE A 494 1.72 26.56 32.44
C ILE A 494 2.19 27.79 31.62
N PRO A 495 3.47 28.03 31.42
CA PRO A 495 3.89 29.16 30.62
C PRO A 495 3.37 29.00 29.20
N ASP A 496 2.51 29.93 28.82
CA ASP A 496 2.03 30.11 27.44
C ASP A 496 3.21 30.51 26.57
N SER A 497 3.79 29.57 25.82
CA SER A 497 4.88 29.82 24.88
C SER A 497 4.32 30.33 23.56
N THR A 498 3.65 31.47 23.58
CA THR A 498 3.35 32.22 22.35
C THR A 498 4.47 33.22 22.06
N SER A 499 5.65 32.71 21.77
CA SER A 499 6.54 33.44 20.86
C SER A 499 6.07 33.12 19.45
N PRO A 500 5.74 34.10 18.62
CA PRO A 500 5.38 33.84 17.23
C PRO A 500 6.57 33.15 16.57
N ALA A 501 6.28 32.05 15.88
CA ALA A 501 7.27 31.32 15.10
C ALA A 501 8.03 32.31 14.18
N PRO A 502 9.36 32.22 14.04
CA PRO A 502 10.13 33.12 13.22
C PRO A 502 9.62 33.10 11.78
N VAL A 503 9.19 34.25 11.27
CA VAL A 503 8.74 34.42 9.90
C VAL A 503 9.95 34.83 9.09
N LEU A 504 10.41 33.99 8.16
CA LEU A 504 11.45 34.34 7.22
C LEU A 504 10.82 35.03 6.01
N SER A 505 11.07 36.36 5.85
CA SER A 505 10.72 37.06 4.62
C SER A 505 11.84 36.84 3.61
N THR A 506 11.58 36.12 2.54
CA THR A 506 12.51 35.98 1.41
C THR A 506 12.27 37.14 0.46
N GLY A 507 13.32 37.67 -0.17
CA GLY A 507 13.22 38.81 -1.10
C GLY A 507 12.29 38.58 -2.31
N SER A 508 11.67 37.41 -2.43
CA SER A 508 10.74 37.02 -3.49
C SER A 508 9.27 37.36 -3.19
N GLY A 509 8.95 38.01 -2.08
CA GLY A 509 7.56 38.24 -1.66
C GLY A 509 6.85 36.99 -1.10
N ILE A 510 7.59 35.95 -0.80
CA ILE A 510 7.09 34.74 -0.13
C ILE A 510 7.65 34.70 1.29
N THR A 511 6.81 34.45 2.26
CA THR A 511 7.26 34.15 3.63
C THR A 511 7.29 32.63 3.85
N VAL A 512 8.31 32.17 4.57
CA VAL A 512 8.49 30.79 4.99
C VAL A 512 8.44 30.76 6.52
N GLN A 513 7.60 29.92 7.04
CA GLN A 513 7.52 29.61 8.48
C GLN A 513 7.65 28.11 8.66
N MET A 514 8.19 27.69 9.80
CA MET A 514 8.17 26.30 10.24
C MET A 514 7.37 26.18 11.53
N GLN A 515 6.56 25.16 11.62
CA GLN A 515 5.86 24.77 12.83
C GLN A 515 6.30 23.36 13.17
N LEU A 516 6.97 23.16 14.29
CA LEU A 516 7.40 21.83 14.73
C LEU A 516 6.27 21.16 15.52
N SER A 517 5.99 19.90 15.22
CA SER A 517 4.93 19.11 15.84
C SER A 517 5.48 18.08 16.82
N SER A 518 6.56 17.41 16.48
CA SER A 518 7.19 16.41 17.35
C SER A 518 8.68 16.26 17.11
N GLN A 519 9.36 15.51 17.98
CA GLN A 519 10.75 15.10 17.81
C GLN A 519 11.04 13.79 18.52
N TRP A 520 12.01 13.06 17.99
CA TRP A 520 12.54 11.83 18.59
C TRP A 520 14.07 11.76 18.42
N ASN A 521 14.68 10.66 18.84
CA ASN A 521 16.13 10.52 18.72
C ASN A 521 16.55 10.57 17.23
N GLY A 522 17.33 11.59 16.89
CA GLY A 522 17.90 11.77 15.57
C GLY A 522 17.00 12.50 14.55
N ALA A 523 15.77 12.89 14.90
CA ALA A 523 14.91 13.59 13.96
C ALA A 523 13.85 14.48 14.65
N PHE A 524 13.21 15.32 13.84
CA PHE A 524 12.01 16.08 14.20
C PHE A 524 11.07 16.15 12.99
N GLU A 525 9.82 16.47 13.25
CA GLU A 525 8.83 16.72 12.21
C GLU A 525 8.07 18.02 12.44
N GLY A 526 7.45 18.48 11.38
CA GLY A 526 6.67 19.72 11.42
C GLY A 526 6.06 20.06 10.08
N GLN A 527 5.63 21.30 9.96
CA GLN A 527 5.08 21.86 8.71
C GLN A 527 5.88 23.07 8.26
N LEU A 528 6.20 23.11 6.97
CA LEU A 528 6.63 24.34 6.29
C LEU A 528 5.38 25.05 5.78
N VAL A 529 5.23 26.31 6.17
CA VAL A 529 4.11 27.17 5.79
C VAL A 529 4.64 28.28 4.89
N LEU A 530 4.21 28.28 3.63
CA LEU A 530 4.56 29.32 2.65
C LEU A 530 3.38 30.24 2.45
N THR A 531 3.61 31.53 2.51
CA THR A 531 2.57 32.52 2.24
C THR A 531 3.07 33.53 1.22
N ASN A 532 2.32 33.71 0.14
CA ASN A 532 2.55 34.74 -0.85
C ASN A 532 2.10 36.09 -0.30
N GLN A 533 3.04 36.97 -0.04
CA GLN A 533 2.79 38.32 0.48
C GLN A 533 2.52 39.36 -0.63
N THR A 534 2.57 38.95 -1.89
CA THR A 534 2.20 39.80 -3.01
C THR A 534 0.67 39.87 -3.16
N ASN A 535 0.19 40.82 -3.95
CA ASN A 535 -1.25 40.98 -4.22
C ASN A 535 -1.73 40.21 -5.48
N GLN A 536 -0.88 39.35 -6.06
CA GLN A 536 -1.18 38.54 -7.25
C GLN A 536 -0.78 37.10 -7.01
N PRO A 537 -1.48 36.13 -7.60
CA PRO A 537 -1.06 34.73 -7.59
C PRO A 537 0.32 34.57 -8.25
N LEU A 538 1.17 33.73 -7.65
CA LEU A 538 2.47 33.37 -8.20
C LEU A 538 2.37 31.98 -8.85
N THR A 539 2.50 31.91 -10.16
CA THR A 539 2.44 30.65 -10.95
C THR A 539 3.82 30.03 -11.18
N SER A 540 4.86 30.87 -11.13
CA SER A 540 6.24 30.44 -11.24
C SER A 540 7.02 31.14 -10.13
N TRP A 541 7.44 30.37 -9.13
CA TRP A 541 8.07 30.92 -7.95
C TRP A 541 9.20 30.01 -7.45
N ARG A 542 10.18 30.62 -6.84
CA ARG A 542 11.27 29.91 -6.15
C ARG A 542 11.65 30.70 -4.93
N THR A 543 11.85 30.04 -3.81
CA THR A 543 12.32 30.67 -2.59
C THR A 543 13.38 29.80 -1.92
N SER A 544 14.33 30.43 -1.25
CA SER A 544 15.40 29.72 -0.56
C SER A 544 15.57 30.25 0.86
N PHE A 545 15.93 29.38 1.76
CA PHE A 545 16.24 29.69 3.15
C PHE A 545 17.34 28.74 3.65
N THR A 546 17.92 29.06 4.79
CA THR A 546 18.96 28.21 5.40
C THR A 546 18.36 27.43 6.57
N SER A 547 18.59 26.11 6.57
CA SER A 547 18.25 25.21 7.67
C SER A 547 19.51 24.74 8.37
N ARG A 548 19.44 24.52 9.69
CA ARG A 548 20.52 23.86 10.47
C ARG A 548 20.60 22.37 10.19
N TYR A 549 19.51 21.78 9.74
CA TYR A 549 19.35 20.36 9.54
C TYR A 549 18.92 20.06 8.12
N GLU A 550 19.25 18.86 7.64
CA GLU A 550 18.70 18.32 6.41
C GLU A 550 17.19 18.17 6.55
N LEU A 551 16.43 18.58 5.55
CA LEU A 551 14.97 18.50 5.52
C LEU A 551 14.53 17.47 4.47
N ARG A 552 13.51 16.68 4.77
CA ARG A 552 12.97 15.64 3.89
C ARG A 552 11.43 15.67 3.90
N GLY A 553 10.80 14.96 2.95
CA GLY A 553 9.38 14.69 2.99
C GLY A 553 8.47 15.88 2.73
N VAL A 554 8.79 16.76 1.77
CA VAL A 554 7.85 17.83 1.34
C VAL A 554 6.95 17.29 0.24
N SER A 555 5.63 17.26 0.48
CA SER A 555 4.62 16.74 -0.46
C SER A 555 4.15 17.78 -1.48
N ASP A 556 4.02 19.06 -1.05
CA ASP A 556 3.36 20.11 -1.84
C ASP A 556 4.33 21.01 -2.59
N PHE A 557 5.62 20.76 -2.47
CA PHE A 557 6.68 21.56 -3.06
C PHE A 557 7.79 20.66 -3.61
N SER A 558 8.52 21.16 -4.63
CA SER A 558 9.83 20.60 -4.97
C SER A 558 10.87 21.16 -4.02
N LEU A 559 11.59 20.32 -3.30
CA LEU A 559 12.65 20.68 -2.39
C LEU A 559 14.00 20.25 -2.97
N GLN A 560 14.92 21.21 -3.06
CA GLN A 560 16.33 20.98 -3.37
C GLN A 560 17.17 21.52 -2.24
N GLN A 561 18.22 20.83 -1.85
CA GLN A 561 19.08 21.33 -0.77
C GLN A 561 20.54 21.03 -1.03
N GLU A 562 21.40 21.92 -0.55
CA GLU A 562 22.84 21.85 -0.70
C GLU A 562 23.50 22.13 0.65
N ARG A 563 24.39 21.23 1.09
CA ARG A 563 25.11 21.41 2.32
C ARG A 563 26.19 22.47 2.15
N GLN A 564 26.18 23.47 3.02
CA GLN A 564 27.11 24.60 3.00
C GLN A 564 28.39 24.29 3.78
N ALA A 565 29.47 25.05 3.52
CA ALA A 565 30.75 24.86 4.16
C ALA A 565 30.72 25.07 5.70
N ASP A 566 29.75 25.83 6.21
CA ASP A 566 29.51 26.04 7.64
C ASP A 566 28.68 24.94 8.32
N GLY A 567 28.31 23.90 7.56
CA GLY A 567 27.55 22.77 8.05
C GLY A 567 26.03 22.93 7.99
N THR A 568 25.53 24.09 7.57
CA THR A 568 24.11 24.35 7.35
C THR A 568 23.65 23.86 5.98
N TRP A 569 22.34 23.90 5.72
CA TRP A 569 21.73 23.50 4.46
C TRP A 569 21.04 24.68 3.80
N LEU A 570 21.44 25.03 2.58
CA LEU A 570 20.68 25.92 1.72
C LEU A 570 19.53 25.14 1.10
N VAL A 571 18.32 25.40 1.54
CA VAL A 571 17.10 24.75 1.08
C VAL A 571 16.41 25.66 0.08
N THR A 572 16.12 25.14 -1.09
CA THR A 572 15.39 25.84 -2.16
C THR A 572 14.08 25.10 -2.41
N ILE A 573 12.98 25.85 -2.36
CA ILE A 573 11.63 25.35 -2.60
C ILE A 573 11.08 26.02 -3.85
N SER A 574 10.41 25.25 -4.69
CA SER A 574 9.75 25.70 -5.91
C SER A 574 8.42 24.96 -6.11
N PRO A 575 7.55 25.39 -7.04
CA PRO A 575 6.36 24.60 -7.38
C PRO A 575 6.73 23.16 -7.72
N PRO A 576 5.89 22.19 -7.39
CA PRO A 576 6.09 20.81 -7.82
C PRO A 576 6.02 20.71 -9.34
N SER A 577 6.54 19.65 -9.92
CA SER A 577 6.63 19.46 -11.37
C SER A 577 5.27 19.48 -12.09
N TRP A 578 4.20 19.16 -11.38
CA TRP A 578 2.82 19.22 -11.87
C TRP A 578 2.18 20.63 -11.78
N GLY A 579 2.90 21.63 -11.31
CA GLY A 579 2.45 23.02 -11.21
C GLY A 579 1.73 23.33 -9.91
N GLY A 580 1.99 24.48 -9.35
CA GLY A 580 1.34 24.97 -8.13
C GLY A 580 1.32 26.47 -8.08
N GLN A 581 0.15 27.09 -7.87
CA GLN A 581 0.01 28.53 -7.67
C GLN A 581 -0.02 28.85 -6.18
N LEU A 582 0.84 29.80 -5.75
CA LEU A 582 0.66 30.41 -4.45
C LEU A 582 -0.33 31.57 -4.58
N GLN A 583 -1.55 31.37 -4.08
CA GLN A 583 -2.56 32.43 -4.03
C GLN A 583 -2.14 33.56 -3.08
N ALA A 584 -2.49 34.79 -3.43
CA ALA A 584 -2.17 35.95 -2.61
C ALA A 584 -2.76 35.83 -1.20
N GLY A 585 -1.93 35.92 -0.18
CA GLY A 585 -2.33 35.88 1.23
C GLY A 585 -2.79 34.50 1.76
N THR A 586 -2.91 33.47 0.93
CA THR A 586 -3.33 32.14 1.36
C THR A 586 -2.10 31.30 1.71
N PRO A 587 -1.96 30.80 2.95
CA PRO A 587 -0.85 29.93 3.32
C PRO A 587 -1.01 28.53 2.72
N VAL A 588 0.05 28.01 2.13
CA VAL A 588 0.19 26.62 1.73
C VAL A 588 1.10 25.91 2.72
N ARG A 589 0.70 24.73 3.18
CA ARG A 589 1.38 23.97 4.22
C ARG A 589 1.85 22.65 3.64
N SER A 590 3.06 22.26 3.96
CA SER A 590 3.63 20.97 3.58
C SER A 590 4.31 20.34 4.78
N TYR A 591 4.12 19.05 4.93
CA TYR A 591 4.82 18.26 5.95
C TYR A 591 6.33 18.27 5.68
N VAL A 592 7.13 18.29 6.74
CA VAL A 592 8.58 18.21 6.65
C VAL A 592 9.16 17.45 7.82
N GLN A 593 10.13 16.62 7.53
CA GLN A 593 11.00 15.95 8.50
C GLN A 593 12.41 16.55 8.46
N GLY A 594 13.06 16.64 9.62
CA GLY A 594 14.45 17.08 9.70
C GLY A 594 15.31 16.05 10.43
N LEU A 595 16.52 15.79 9.90
CA LEU A 595 17.46 14.85 10.47
C LEU A 595 18.44 15.56 11.41
N ILE A 596 18.56 15.07 12.64
CA ILE A 596 19.51 15.57 13.65
C ILE A 596 20.70 14.60 13.72
N PRO A 597 21.91 15.05 13.37
CA PRO A 597 23.07 14.17 13.38
C PRO A 597 23.34 13.53 14.74
N ASN A 598 23.88 12.31 14.73
CA ASN A 598 24.31 11.56 15.91
C ASN A 598 23.19 11.23 16.93
N GLY A 599 21.96 11.04 16.47
CA GLY A 599 20.86 10.70 17.38
C GLY A 599 20.50 11.81 18.37
N GLY A 600 20.81 13.09 18.03
CA GLY A 600 20.52 14.23 18.88
C GLY A 600 19.03 14.56 18.96
N GLN A 601 18.67 15.46 19.86
CA GLN A 601 17.34 16.04 19.98
C GLN A 601 17.42 17.56 20.00
N LEU A 602 16.37 18.25 19.55
CA LEU A 602 16.23 19.69 19.77
C LEU A 602 16.00 19.95 21.26
N THR A 603 16.47 21.08 21.75
CA THR A 603 16.26 21.47 23.17
C THR A 603 14.81 21.82 23.46
N SER A 604 14.02 22.12 22.44
CA SER A 604 12.57 22.37 22.48
C SER A 604 12.02 22.32 21.05
N LEU A 605 10.68 22.31 20.90
CA LEU A 605 10.00 22.44 19.59
C LEU A 605 9.95 23.93 19.12
N ASP A 606 11.02 24.68 19.32
CA ASP A 606 11.14 26.06 18.83
C ASP A 606 11.70 26.07 17.40
N PRO A 607 10.94 26.52 16.40
CA PRO A 607 11.36 26.55 15.00
C PRO A 607 12.67 27.34 14.74
N SER A 608 13.04 28.27 15.61
CA SER A 608 14.31 29.01 15.53
C SER A 608 15.54 28.11 15.69
N LEU A 609 15.37 26.93 16.26
CA LEU A 609 16.43 25.91 16.37
C LEU A 609 16.71 25.25 15.02
N VAL A 610 15.78 25.32 14.07
CA VAL A 610 15.87 24.71 12.74
C VAL A 610 16.14 25.73 11.66
N LEU A 611 15.35 26.80 11.55
CA LEU A 611 15.50 27.82 10.52
C LEU A 611 16.49 28.90 10.96
N ILE A 612 17.37 29.26 10.04
CA ILE A 612 18.32 30.35 10.21
C ILE A 612 17.85 31.54 9.34
N THR A 613 17.86 32.77 9.88
CA THR A 613 17.51 33.98 9.13
C THR A 613 18.44 34.15 7.92
N PRO A 614 17.94 34.46 6.71
CA PRO A 614 18.79 34.55 5.54
C PRO A 614 19.82 35.68 5.69
N GLY A 615 21.08 35.36 5.52
CA GLY A 615 22.05 36.33 5.04
C GLY A 615 21.63 36.69 3.60
N THR A 616 21.65 37.97 3.28
CA THR A 616 21.29 38.55 1.98
C THR A 616 21.80 37.73 0.80
N THR A 617 20.93 36.91 0.20
CA THR A 617 21.16 36.27 -1.09
C THR A 617 20.60 37.15 -2.19
N THR A 618 21.46 37.57 -3.10
CA THR A 618 21.12 38.32 -4.30
C THR A 618 20.20 37.49 -5.19
N THR A 619 18.94 37.88 -5.28
CA THR A 619 18.03 37.40 -6.29
C THR A 619 18.41 37.98 -7.64
N SER A 620 18.87 37.14 -8.58
CA SER A 620 18.87 37.52 -9.98
C SER A 620 17.44 37.41 -10.50
N ASN A 621 16.74 38.54 -10.52
CA ASN A 621 15.52 38.73 -11.27
C ASN A 621 15.93 38.94 -12.73
N SER A 622 16.19 37.88 -13.47
CA SER A 622 16.13 37.91 -14.92
C SER A 622 14.71 37.51 -15.31
N ALA A 623 13.89 38.53 -15.56
CA ALA A 623 12.72 38.32 -16.37
C ALA A 623 13.17 37.70 -17.69
N PRO A 624 12.58 36.61 -18.16
CA PRO A 624 12.85 36.18 -19.52
C PRO A 624 12.36 37.28 -20.47
N GLU A 625 13.24 37.70 -21.36
CA GLU A 625 12.91 38.49 -22.53
C GLU A 625 11.72 37.80 -23.24
N PRO A 626 10.73 38.57 -23.76
CA PRO A 626 9.59 37.95 -24.43
C PRO A 626 10.09 37.21 -25.66
N SER A 627 10.30 35.93 -25.52
CA SER A 627 10.46 35.03 -26.65
C SER A 627 9.19 35.09 -27.48
N ALA A 628 9.36 35.13 -28.81
CA ALA A 628 8.32 35.08 -29.81
C ALA A 628 7.27 33.98 -29.49
N PRO A 629 6.01 34.17 -29.88
CA PRO A 629 4.94 33.28 -29.52
C PRO A 629 5.29 31.85 -29.93
N THR A 630 5.47 31.01 -28.95
CA THR A 630 5.55 29.56 -29.13
C THR A 630 4.23 29.13 -29.77
N PRO A 631 4.23 28.41 -30.88
CA PRO A 631 2.98 27.89 -31.44
C PRO A 631 2.30 27.05 -30.36
N GLN A 632 1.04 27.36 -30.15
CA GLN A 632 0.13 26.53 -29.34
C GLN A 632 0.26 25.09 -29.82
N PRO A 633 0.33 24.10 -28.94
CA PRO A 633 0.26 22.72 -29.37
C PRO A 633 -1.09 22.51 -30.05
N GLU A 634 -1.06 22.21 -31.33
CA GLU A 634 -2.22 21.74 -32.04
C GLU A 634 -2.59 20.41 -31.42
N SER A 635 -3.79 20.36 -30.80
CA SER A 635 -4.42 19.11 -30.41
C SER A 635 -4.75 18.34 -31.69
N VAL A 636 -4.00 17.30 -31.98
CA VAL A 636 -4.33 16.41 -33.08
C VAL A 636 -5.28 15.39 -32.55
N ASP A 637 -6.52 15.42 -33.03
CA ASP A 637 -7.50 14.35 -32.88
C ASP A 637 -6.84 13.01 -33.27
N PRO A 638 -7.07 11.92 -32.53
CA PRO A 638 -6.54 10.61 -32.88
C PRO A 638 -7.09 10.20 -34.26
N LEU A 639 -6.20 10.16 -35.25
CA LEU A 639 -6.53 9.71 -36.59
C LEU A 639 -6.88 8.21 -36.55
N ILE A 640 -8.18 7.93 -36.52
CA ILE A 640 -8.73 6.68 -36.99
C ILE A 640 -8.73 6.76 -38.51
N GLY A 641 -8.02 5.84 -39.18
CA GLY A 641 -8.18 5.57 -40.58
C GLY A 641 -6.98 5.87 -41.45
N GLY A 642 -5.95 5.05 -41.37
CA GLY A 642 -5.01 4.82 -42.46
C GLY A 642 -5.31 3.47 -43.10
N ASP A 643 -5.54 3.47 -44.40
CA ASP A 643 -5.74 2.33 -45.26
C ASP A 643 -4.84 1.15 -44.88
N SER A 644 -5.41 -0.04 -44.64
CA SER A 644 -4.72 -1.26 -44.26
C SER A 644 -4.02 -1.86 -45.46
N SER A 645 -2.93 -1.22 -45.95
CA SER A 645 -2.04 -1.78 -46.95
C SER A 645 -0.67 -2.08 -46.33
N VAL A 646 -0.50 -3.36 -46.04
CA VAL A 646 0.79 -4.04 -45.80
C VAL A 646 1.62 -3.47 -44.65
N VAL A 647 1.18 -3.71 -43.44
CA VAL A 647 2.06 -3.61 -42.27
C VAL A 647 3.06 -4.77 -42.33
N PRO A 648 4.37 -4.54 -42.33
CA PRO A 648 5.35 -5.64 -42.36
C PRO A 648 5.16 -6.50 -41.10
N PRO A 649 5.34 -7.83 -41.20
CA PRO A 649 5.25 -8.70 -40.04
C PRO A 649 6.32 -8.33 -39.03
N ILE A 650 5.95 -8.30 -37.75
CA ILE A 650 6.88 -8.07 -36.63
C ILE A 650 7.88 -9.21 -36.66
N SER A 651 9.18 -8.87 -36.72
CA SER A 651 10.27 -9.82 -36.67
C SER A 651 10.80 -10.06 -35.25
N ARG A 652 10.53 -9.10 -34.33
CA ARG A 652 10.96 -9.21 -32.94
C ARG A 652 9.95 -8.49 -32.03
N ASP A 653 9.49 -9.18 -30.98
CA ASP A 653 8.66 -8.63 -29.92
C ASP A 653 9.54 -8.39 -28.68
N VAL A 654 9.61 -7.15 -28.21
CA VAL A 654 10.49 -6.70 -27.13
C VAL A 654 9.62 -6.32 -25.96
N LEU A 655 9.53 -7.19 -24.96
CA LEU A 655 8.94 -6.82 -23.68
C LEU A 655 9.92 -5.92 -22.92
N VAL A 656 9.50 -4.68 -22.67
CA VAL A 656 10.35 -3.67 -22.03
C VAL A 656 10.16 -3.74 -20.51
N ALA A 657 11.18 -4.22 -19.81
CA ALA A 657 11.15 -4.29 -18.35
C ALA A 657 10.96 -2.90 -17.70
N ALA A 658 10.35 -2.87 -16.53
CA ALA A 658 10.08 -1.62 -15.80
C ALA A 658 11.37 -0.85 -15.44
N SER A 659 12.48 -1.55 -15.23
CA SER A 659 13.80 -1.00 -14.93
C SER A 659 14.56 -0.47 -16.15
N GLU A 660 14.12 -0.77 -17.37
CA GLU A 660 14.81 -0.32 -18.57
C GLU A 660 14.64 1.19 -18.77
N THR A 661 15.76 1.87 -18.91
CA THR A 661 15.81 3.31 -19.19
C THR A 661 16.33 3.63 -20.59
N ARG A 662 16.96 2.65 -21.27
CA ARG A 662 17.49 2.81 -22.62
C ARG A 662 17.47 1.51 -23.40
N LEU A 663 16.94 1.57 -24.62
CA LEU A 663 16.92 0.48 -25.58
C LEU A 663 17.54 0.93 -26.90
N LEU A 664 17.99 -0.04 -27.70
CA LEU A 664 18.50 0.16 -29.05
C LEU A 664 17.66 -0.67 -29.99
N ALA A 665 16.92 -0.02 -30.89
CA ALA A 665 16.21 -0.67 -31.98
C ALA A 665 17.18 -1.16 -33.02
N MET A 666 16.92 -2.34 -33.65
CA MET A 666 17.77 -2.95 -34.64
C MET A 666 17.43 -2.43 -36.05
N ALA A 667 18.40 -1.90 -36.76
CA ALA A 667 18.22 -1.19 -38.02
C ALA A 667 17.58 -2.00 -39.17
N ASP A 668 17.59 -3.34 -39.11
CA ASP A 668 17.11 -4.22 -40.17
C ASP A 668 15.96 -5.14 -39.74
N GLN A 669 15.30 -4.85 -38.61
CA GLN A 669 14.20 -5.66 -38.07
C GLN A 669 13.00 -4.78 -37.77
N ALA A 670 11.79 -5.32 -37.98
CA ALA A 670 10.56 -4.70 -37.53
C ALA A 670 10.32 -5.13 -36.08
N GLU A 671 10.45 -4.21 -35.12
CA GLU A 671 10.34 -4.49 -33.70
C GLU A 671 9.05 -3.94 -33.12
N GLN A 672 8.44 -4.68 -32.21
CA GLN A 672 7.35 -4.17 -31.38
C GLN A 672 7.85 -4.04 -29.94
N PHE A 673 7.86 -2.81 -29.41
CA PHE A 673 8.23 -2.54 -28.03
C PHE A 673 6.95 -2.50 -27.19
N ARG A 674 6.73 -3.56 -26.40
CA ARG A 674 5.64 -3.61 -25.43
C ARG A 674 6.10 -3.02 -24.11
N LEU A 675 5.46 -1.95 -23.72
CA LEU A 675 5.82 -1.24 -22.49
C LEU A 675 4.94 -1.68 -21.35
N GLY A 676 5.57 -2.05 -20.21
CA GLY A 676 4.92 -2.26 -18.95
C GLY A 676 4.73 -0.94 -18.17
N TYR A 677 3.80 -0.93 -17.23
CA TYR A 677 3.57 0.19 -16.31
C TYR A 677 4.81 0.36 -15.41
N ALA A 678 5.35 1.59 -15.35
CA ALA A 678 6.43 1.94 -14.44
C ALA A 678 6.33 3.42 -14.08
N TRP A 679 6.00 3.73 -12.85
CA TRP A 679 5.79 5.10 -12.39
C TRP A 679 7.04 5.96 -12.61
N GLY A 680 6.89 7.12 -13.24
CA GLY A 680 7.96 8.09 -13.42
C GLY A 680 9.09 7.67 -14.37
N ARG A 681 9.01 6.49 -15.00
CA ARG A 681 10.06 5.99 -15.88
C ARG A 681 10.29 6.89 -17.09
N GLN A 682 11.54 7.23 -17.37
CA GLN A 682 11.96 7.90 -18.59
C GLN A 682 12.73 6.90 -19.46
N LEU A 683 12.06 6.33 -20.46
CA LEU A 683 12.64 5.40 -21.41
C LEU A 683 13.19 6.15 -22.61
N ARG A 684 14.33 5.71 -23.11
CA ARG A 684 14.91 6.18 -24.37
C ARG A 684 15.07 4.99 -25.33
N ILE A 685 14.52 5.08 -26.54
CA ILE A 685 14.71 4.07 -27.59
C ILE A 685 15.51 4.72 -28.74
N ASP A 686 16.78 4.37 -28.84
CA ASP A 686 17.66 4.85 -29.92
C ASP A 686 17.40 4.05 -31.20
N ASN A 687 17.54 4.68 -32.36
CA ASN A 687 17.35 4.12 -33.71
C ASN A 687 15.93 3.64 -34.02
N PHE A 688 14.92 4.09 -33.32
CA PHE A 688 13.54 3.76 -33.63
C PHE A 688 13.17 4.19 -35.05
N ASP A 689 12.77 3.22 -35.89
CA ASP A 689 12.32 3.46 -37.28
C ASP A 689 10.79 3.48 -37.33
N PRO A 690 10.14 4.65 -37.48
CA PRO A 690 8.70 4.75 -37.43
C PRO A 690 7.97 4.02 -38.59
N ILE A 691 8.70 3.53 -39.58
CA ILE A 691 8.12 2.76 -40.70
C ILE A 691 7.99 1.27 -40.33
N HIS A 692 8.94 0.76 -39.55
CA HIS A 692 9.04 -0.68 -39.26
C HIS A 692 8.75 -0.99 -37.79
N ASP A 693 9.13 -0.09 -36.85
CA ASP A 693 9.00 -0.30 -35.45
C ASP A 693 7.64 0.19 -34.89
N ARG A 694 7.20 -0.44 -33.82
CA ARG A 694 5.93 -0.12 -33.15
C ARG A 694 6.15 0.11 -31.67
N LEU A 695 5.40 1.08 -31.12
CA LEU A 695 5.20 1.19 -29.69
C LEU A 695 3.84 0.58 -29.34
N ASP A 696 3.84 -0.44 -28.49
CA ASP A 696 2.63 -1.03 -27.96
C ASP A 696 2.37 -0.50 -26.55
N LEU A 697 1.35 0.32 -26.42
CA LEU A 697 0.94 1.00 -25.19
C LEU A 697 -0.43 0.50 -24.68
N ARG A 698 -0.93 -0.61 -25.22
CA ARG A 698 -2.27 -1.13 -24.89
C ARG A 698 -2.44 -1.51 -23.42
N GLY A 699 -1.37 -1.71 -22.67
CA GLY A 699 -1.41 -1.97 -21.23
C GLY A 699 -1.58 -0.73 -20.35
N PHE A 700 -1.75 0.48 -20.93
CA PHE A 700 -1.76 1.74 -20.17
C PHE A 700 -3.09 2.47 -20.12
N TRP A 701 -4.14 1.99 -20.80
CA TRP A 701 -5.35 2.77 -20.97
C TRP A 701 -6.39 2.46 -19.88
N ALA A 702 -6.66 3.48 -19.07
CA ALA A 702 -7.94 3.63 -18.40
C ALA A 702 -8.72 4.76 -19.10
N GLU A 703 -10.05 4.70 -19.09
CA GLU A 703 -10.90 5.67 -19.79
C GLU A 703 -10.53 7.13 -19.51
N GLY A 704 -10.40 7.90 -20.57
CA GLY A 704 -10.12 9.34 -20.53
C GLY A 704 -8.65 9.73 -20.43
N GLN A 705 -7.72 8.79 -20.45
CA GLN A 705 -6.29 9.08 -20.40
C GLN A 705 -5.68 8.91 -21.80
N GLN A 706 -5.01 9.95 -22.29
CA GLN A 706 -4.37 9.94 -23.61
C GLN A 706 -2.87 10.18 -23.47
N ALA A 707 -2.07 9.37 -24.20
CA ALA A 707 -0.67 9.69 -24.38
C ALA A 707 -0.53 11.00 -25.15
N GLN A 708 0.39 11.84 -24.74
CA GLN A 708 0.73 13.08 -25.44
C GLN A 708 2.00 12.88 -26.25
N VAL A 709 1.96 13.22 -27.53
CA VAL A 709 3.14 13.15 -28.40
C VAL A 709 3.67 14.55 -28.65
N VAL A 710 4.89 14.80 -28.19
CA VAL A 710 5.50 16.12 -28.20
C VAL A 710 6.81 16.09 -28.99
N GLY A 711 6.97 17.01 -29.94
CA GLY A 711 8.27 17.25 -30.57
C GLY A 711 9.21 17.98 -29.62
N THR A 712 10.44 17.49 -29.45
CA THR A 712 11.49 18.10 -28.63
C THR A 712 12.73 18.39 -29.47
N ALA A 713 13.69 19.12 -28.90
CA ALA A 713 14.97 19.39 -29.57
C ALA A 713 15.77 18.10 -29.84
N ASP A 714 15.54 17.05 -29.03
CA ASP A 714 16.26 15.78 -29.08
C ASP A 714 15.53 14.69 -29.90
N GLY A 715 14.24 14.92 -30.25
CA GLY A 715 13.42 13.94 -30.96
C GLY A 715 11.94 14.04 -30.63
N VAL A 716 11.21 12.95 -30.81
CA VAL A 716 9.81 12.84 -30.37
C VAL A 716 9.77 12.25 -28.97
N ARG A 717 8.93 12.82 -28.11
CA ARG A 717 8.63 12.28 -26.80
C ARG A 717 7.16 11.89 -26.72
N VAL A 718 6.91 10.65 -26.31
CA VAL A 718 5.58 10.15 -25.95
C VAL A 718 5.46 10.24 -24.45
N GLU A 719 4.54 11.04 -23.95
CA GLU A 719 4.31 11.28 -22.54
C GLU A 719 3.04 10.56 -22.09
N LEU A 720 3.11 9.88 -20.97
CA LEU A 720 2.01 9.20 -20.31
C LEU A 720 1.75 9.92 -18.98
N PRO A 721 0.95 11.01 -18.97
CA PRO A 721 0.87 11.91 -17.82
C PRO A 721 0.34 11.26 -16.55
N PHE A 722 -0.50 10.25 -16.69
CA PHE A 722 -1.17 9.58 -15.58
C PHE A 722 -0.25 8.74 -14.67
N ASN A 723 0.90 8.30 -15.19
CA ASN A 723 1.91 7.58 -14.42
C ASN A 723 3.30 8.23 -14.54
N GLN A 724 3.38 9.45 -15.08
CA GLN A 724 4.61 10.22 -15.27
C GLN A 724 5.68 9.52 -16.12
N GLN A 725 5.32 8.49 -16.88
CA GLN A 725 6.24 7.85 -17.82
C GLN A 725 6.44 8.70 -19.08
N SER A 726 7.62 8.63 -19.65
CA SER A 726 7.89 9.18 -20.97
C SER A 726 8.82 8.31 -21.78
N ILE A 727 8.64 8.33 -23.10
CA ILE A 727 9.46 7.60 -24.05
C ILE A 727 10.07 8.63 -25.00
N LEU A 728 11.39 8.76 -25.00
CA LEU A 728 12.12 9.60 -25.94
C LEU A 728 12.59 8.76 -27.13
N LEU A 729 12.28 9.21 -28.34
CA LEU A 729 12.67 8.65 -29.61
C LEU A 729 13.63 9.63 -30.31
N PRO A 730 14.95 9.52 -30.08
CA PRO A 730 15.90 10.52 -30.54
C PRO A 730 16.03 10.58 -32.05
N GLY A 731 16.20 11.78 -32.59
CA GLY A 731 16.40 12.00 -34.00
C GLY A 731 15.14 11.92 -34.87
N LEU A 732 14.00 11.54 -34.27
CA LEU A 732 12.71 11.50 -34.95
C LEU A 732 12.04 12.87 -34.88
N SER A 733 11.54 13.39 -35.99
CA SER A 733 10.74 14.61 -36.01
C SER A 733 9.24 14.29 -35.82
N LEU A 734 8.48 15.22 -35.24
CA LEU A 734 7.04 15.07 -35.08
C LEU A 734 6.33 14.87 -36.44
N GLN A 735 6.85 15.47 -37.51
CA GLN A 735 6.34 15.25 -38.85
C GLN A 735 6.51 13.79 -39.34
N GLN A 736 7.67 13.19 -39.08
CA GLN A 736 7.92 11.77 -39.41
C GLN A 736 7.03 10.86 -38.57
N TRP A 737 6.90 11.15 -37.27
CA TRP A 737 5.98 10.43 -36.40
C TRP A 737 4.55 10.44 -36.95
N ASN A 738 3.99 11.61 -37.21
CA ASN A 738 2.61 11.77 -37.66
C ASN A 738 2.34 11.16 -39.06
N SER A 739 3.37 11.01 -39.90
CA SER A 739 3.23 10.45 -41.23
C SER A 739 3.54 8.97 -41.36
N GLN A 740 4.26 8.39 -40.43
CA GLN A 740 4.87 7.07 -40.59
C GLN A 740 4.79 6.16 -39.37
N ALA A 741 4.61 6.71 -38.16
CA ALA A 741 4.70 5.90 -36.95
C ALA A 741 3.56 4.89 -36.83
N LEU A 742 3.96 3.65 -36.58
CA LEU A 742 3.07 2.53 -36.23
C LEU A 742 2.97 2.43 -34.72
N ALA A 743 2.18 3.28 -34.11
CA ALA A 743 1.86 3.18 -32.70
C ALA A 743 0.57 2.39 -32.51
N LEU A 744 0.59 1.39 -31.64
CA LEU A 744 -0.60 0.65 -31.23
C LEU A 744 -1.16 1.32 -30.00
N TRP A 745 -2.23 2.07 -30.19
CA TRP A 745 -3.00 2.64 -29.12
C TRP A 745 -4.20 1.71 -28.88
N ALA A 746 -4.54 1.43 -27.62
CA ALA A 746 -5.84 0.87 -27.31
C ALA A 746 -6.89 1.95 -27.62
N GLY A 747 -7.83 1.65 -28.48
CA GLY A 747 -8.99 2.47 -28.77
C GLY A 747 -10.09 2.26 -27.75
#